data_13ad7521301d1e6a12f44a924668d361
#
_entry.id   13ad7521301d1e6a12f44a924668d361
#
_cell.length_a   1.000
_cell.length_b   1.000
_cell.length_c   1.000
_cell.angle_alpha   90.00
_cell.angle_beta   90.00
_cell.angle_gamma   90.00
#
_symmetry.space_group_name_H-M   'P 1'
#
loop_
_entity.id
_entity.type
_entity.pdbx_description
1 polymer ?
#
loop_
_entity_poly.entity_id
_entity_poly.type
_entity_poly.pdbx_seq_one_letter_code
_entity_poly.pdbx_strand_id
1 'polypeptide(L)'
;MLLNVEHLYKYFNGQALLKDINFTVEDREAVGFIGINGCGKSTLLNIITGSEGYDKTPEGLGSVNIAGKASIGFLRQNSGLNSELTIGEEMKNAFAPLLETLDKMKVLEKKMADGGDIDDISHEYAELSSYFEARDGYRIDVKIKQVLNGMGFGSTPTDRVISTLSGGEKTRLALAKLLLEEPNLLILDEPTNHLDFETLMWLEDYLKGYKGAIIIVSHDRYFLNKVCTRICEIEQGRLTSYRGDYSSYLVQKKMNSERQLKEYEAQQKEIAKLEDYVAKNLVRASTSKMAKSRQHMLDRIERIDKPLMYSKPPKIKLEYDIEPTKDIVRVVDCPLVVGEGADKKELIKSLTMNVRRGEHVAIIGANGIGKTSILKLIQGIIPHEGGNISWGGNVKISYFEQEHAILDPRKTVLEEIMDRYPRLSEQQARSVLGAVLLTGENVFKPISVLSGGERAKLCFAIMALNRGNVLVLDEPTNHLDLSTKEVLEDALAEFSGTIILVSHDRYLLNKVASRIIEVKHNEVNSYEGNFDAYSEAVNAARQLKAQSEAEIKRAEEEKAYKENKAKQYRSKEQRAADAQKRNRIRELEKEIEDTEVLIFELENAISDPEIASDYSKMSEKCKELEEAKTALDQKMDEWAELSDQLS
;
A
#
# COMPACT_ATOMS: atom_id res chain seq x y z
N MET A 1 6.51 -24.27 -12.16
CA MET A 1 5.49 -23.71 -13.08
C MET A 1 4.13 -23.83 -12.42
N LEU A 2 3.50 -22.69 -12.12
CA LEU A 2 2.23 -22.61 -11.39
C LEU A 2 1.03 -22.51 -12.32
N LEU A 3 1.16 -21.71 -13.39
CA LEU A 3 0.13 -21.53 -14.41
C LEU A 3 0.74 -21.73 -15.80
N ASN A 4 0.02 -22.44 -16.66
CA ASN A 4 0.36 -22.59 -18.07
C ASN A 4 -0.89 -22.34 -18.93
N VAL A 5 -0.79 -21.40 -19.87
CA VAL A 5 -1.84 -21.06 -20.83
C VAL A 5 -1.27 -21.30 -22.22
N GLU A 6 -1.96 -22.13 -23.02
CA GLU A 6 -1.55 -22.50 -24.36
C GLU A 6 -2.69 -22.33 -25.35
N HIS A 7 -2.42 -21.73 -26.48
CA HIS A 7 -3.32 -21.55 -27.61
C HIS A 7 -4.72 -21.04 -27.23
N LEU A 8 -4.80 -20.04 -26.34
CA LEU A 8 -6.06 -19.49 -25.86
C LEU A 8 -6.63 -18.49 -26.86
N TYR A 9 -7.89 -18.69 -27.23
CA TYR A 9 -8.68 -17.80 -28.08
C TYR A 9 -9.93 -17.33 -27.36
N LYS A 10 -10.36 -16.10 -27.65
CA LYS A 10 -11.66 -15.59 -27.21
C LYS A 10 -12.28 -14.69 -28.27
N TYR A 11 -13.53 -14.96 -28.60
CA TYR A 11 -14.30 -14.19 -29.57
C TYR A 11 -15.46 -13.48 -28.88
N PHE A 12 -15.75 -12.26 -29.30
CA PHE A 12 -16.98 -11.53 -28.97
C PHE A 12 -17.62 -11.04 -30.27
N ASN A 13 -18.90 -11.34 -30.45
CA ASN A 13 -19.66 -10.94 -31.63
C ASN A 13 -18.95 -11.24 -32.97
N GLY A 14 -18.26 -12.38 -33.07
CA GLY A 14 -17.53 -12.78 -34.27
C GLY A 14 -16.14 -12.12 -34.43
N GLN A 15 -15.76 -11.21 -33.58
CA GLN A 15 -14.43 -10.59 -33.57
C GLN A 15 -13.55 -11.25 -32.52
N ALA A 16 -12.30 -11.61 -32.93
CA ALA A 16 -11.35 -12.19 -32.01
C ALA A 16 -10.76 -11.12 -31.10
N LEU A 17 -11.09 -11.18 -29.80
CA LEU A 17 -10.51 -10.33 -28.75
C LEU A 17 -9.12 -10.83 -28.33
N LEU A 18 -8.97 -12.15 -28.12
CA LEU A 18 -7.70 -12.80 -27.81
C LEU A 18 -7.38 -13.84 -28.91
N LYS A 19 -6.12 -13.86 -29.35
CA LYS A 19 -5.66 -14.67 -30.49
C LYS A 19 -4.37 -15.38 -30.11
N ASP A 20 -4.44 -16.68 -29.96
CA ASP A 20 -3.26 -17.53 -29.72
C ASP A 20 -2.40 -17.06 -28.53
N ILE A 21 -3.07 -16.84 -27.38
CA ILE A 21 -2.38 -16.43 -26.17
C ILE A 21 -1.63 -17.60 -25.57
N ASN A 22 -0.31 -17.42 -25.40
CA ASN A 22 0.60 -18.39 -24.82
C ASN A 22 1.46 -17.71 -23.76
N PHE A 23 1.40 -18.18 -22.50
CA PHE A 23 2.29 -17.75 -21.43
C PHE A 23 2.27 -18.71 -20.24
N THR A 24 3.31 -18.64 -19.44
CA THR A 24 3.47 -19.41 -18.21
C THR A 24 3.72 -18.46 -17.05
N VAL A 25 3.41 -18.89 -15.82
CA VAL A 25 3.80 -18.19 -14.60
C VAL A 25 4.50 -19.18 -13.68
N GLU A 26 5.71 -18.82 -13.26
CA GLU A 26 6.51 -19.62 -12.35
C GLU A 26 6.19 -19.27 -10.88
N ASP A 27 6.64 -20.14 -9.96
CA ASP A 27 6.50 -19.88 -8.53
C ASP A 27 7.28 -18.62 -8.14
N ARG A 28 6.66 -17.77 -7.32
CA ARG A 28 7.20 -16.48 -6.84
C ARG A 28 7.49 -15.46 -7.94
N GLU A 29 6.95 -15.64 -9.11
CA GLU A 29 7.09 -14.68 -10.20
C GLU A 29 6.00 -13.61 -10.13
N ALA A 30 6.37 -12.34 -10.34
CA ALA A 30 5.45 -11.22 -10.44
C ALA A 30 5.34 -10.76 -11.90
N VAL A 31 4.17 -11.00 -12.52
CA VAL A 31 3.90 -10.70 -13.93
C VAL A 31 2.92 -9.53 -14.03
N GLY A 32 3.34 -8.47 -14.72
CA GLY A 32 2.47 -7.32 -15.03
C GLY A 32 1.82 -7.47 -16.40
N PHE A 33 0.48 -7.39 -16.47
CA PHE A 33 -0.25 -7.32 -17.73
C PHE A 33 -0.59 -5.88 -18.08
N ILE A 34 -0.19 -5.46 -19.27
CA ILE A 34 -0.45 -4.11 -19.80
C ILE A 34 -1.12 -4.18 -21.18
N GLY A 35 -1.73 -3.07 -21.59
CA GLY A 35 -2.41 -2.92 -22.89
C GLY A 35 -3.48 -1.84 -22.83
N ILE A 36 -3.96 -1.40 -23.97
CA ILE A 36 -5.04 -0.41 -24.07
C ILE A 36 -6.34 -0.90 -23.41
N ASN A 37 -7.22 0.02 -23.05
CA ASN A 37 -8.53 -0.35 -22.53
C ASN A 37 -9.34 -1.13 -23.59
N GLY A 38 -9.99 -2.21 -23.15
CA GLY A 38 -10.76 -3.10 -24.05
C GLY A 38 -9.93 -4.13 -24.82
N CYS A 39 -8.59 -4.24 -24.62
CA CYS A 39 -7.78 -5.25 -25.31
C CYS A 39 -7.93 -6.68 -24.75
N GLY A 40 -8.73 -6.88 -23.68
CA GLY A 40 -9.03 -8.22 -23.14
C GLY A 40 -8.27 -8.59 -21.86
N LYS A 41 -7.63 -7.64 -21.15
CA LYS A 41 -6.90 -7.91 -19.89
C LYS A 41 -7.78 -8.59 -18.84
N SER A 42 -8.89 -7.96 -18.45
CA SER A 42 -9.82 -8.50 -17.45
C SER A 42 -10.51 -9.79 -17.94
N THR A 43 -10.78 -9.91 -19.24
CA THR A 43 -11.29 -11.15 -19.85
C THR A 43 -10.29 -12.30 -19.67
N LEU A 44 -8.99 -12.06 -19.93
CA LEU A 44 -7.95 -13.05 -19.71
C LEU A 44 -7.87 -13.49 -18.24
N LEU A 45 -7.95 -12.54 -17.29
CA LEU A 45 -7.98 -12.85 -15.87
C LEU A 45 -9.22 -13.68 -15.48
N ASN A 46 -10.39 -13.34 -16.02
CA ASN A 46 -11.62 -14.10 -15.79
C ASN A 46 -11.53 -15.53 -16.33
N ILE A 47 -10.87 -15.72 -17.47
CA ILE A 47 -10.64 -17.06 -18.03
C ILE A 47 -9.68 -17.87 -17.14
N ILE A 48 -8.58 -17.28 -16.68
CA ILE A 48 -7.63 -17.93 -15.78
C ILE A 48 -8.30 -18.37 -14.48
N THR A 49 -9.19 -17.54 -13.93
CA THR A 49 -9.93 -17.86 -12.70
C THR A 49 -11.13 -18.79 -12.91
N GLY A 50 -11.39 -19.20 -14.15
CA GLY A 50 -12.54 -20.05 -14.50
C GLY A 50 -13.91 -19.36 -14.43
N SER A 51 -13.93 -18.03 -14.27
CA SER A 51 -15.18 -17.24 -14.22
C SER A 51 -15.78 -17.02 -15.61
N GLU A 52 -14.99 -17.14 -16.65
CA GLU A 52 -15.37 -17.01 -18.05
C GLU A 52 -14.76 -18.14 -18.88
N GLY A 53 -15.51 -18.65 -19.86
CA GLY A 53 -15.01 -19.69 -20.78
C GLY A 53 -14.19 -19.08 -21.92
N TYR A 54 -13.28 -19.87 -22.48
CA TYR A 54 -12.53 -19.53 -23.69
C TYR A 54 -12.97 -20.39 -24.88
N ASP A 55 -12.67 -19.92 -26.07
CA ASP A 55 -13.02 -20.61 -27.31
C ASP A 55 -11.86 -21.53 -27.72
N LYS A 56 -12.18 -22.73 -28.20
CA LYS A 56 -11.20 -23.64 -28.76
C LYS A 56 -10.99 -23.36 -30.23
N THR A 57 -9.78 -23.64 -30.73
CA THR A 57 -9.52 -23.63 -32.17
C THR A 57 -10.31 -24.73 -32.88
N PRO A 58 -10.52 -24.65 -34.22
CA PRO A 58 -11.13 -25.72 -34.98
C PRO A 58 -10.41 -27.08 -34.80
N GLU A 59 -9.13 -27.08 -34.47
CA GLU A 59 -8.30 -28.23 -34.18
C GLU A 59 -8.42 -28.71 -32.72
N GLY A 60 -9.27 -28.05 -31.91
CA GLY A 60 -9.51 -28.42 -30.53
C GLY A 60 -8.40 -28.00 -29.56
N LEU A 61 -7.44 -27.17 -30.01
CA LEU A 61 -6.35 -26.65 -29.21
C LEU A 61 -6.87 -25.54 -28.27
N GLY A 62 -6.22 -25.39 -27.13
CA GLY A 62 -6.45 -24.37 -26.10
C GLY A 62 -6.56 -25.02 -24.73
N SER A 63 -5.68 -24.59 -23.82
CA SER A 63 -5.69 -25.08 -22.44
C SER A 63 -5.27 -24.00 -21.45
N VAL A 64 -5.86 -24.07 -20.25
CA VAL A 64 -5.45 -23.30 -19.08
C VAL A 64 -5.22 -24.30 -17.96
N ASN A 65 -3.97 -24.50 -17.60
CA ASN A 65 -3.55 -25.49 -16.61
C ASN A 65 -2.94 -24.80 -15.39
N ILE A 66 -3.49 -25.08 -14.22
CA ILE A 66 -2.99 -24.60 -12.92
C ILE A 66 -2.43 -25.80 -12.18
N ALA A 67 -1.26 -25.63 -11.55
CA ALA A 67 -0.58 -26.72 -10.86
C ALA A 67 -1.41 -27.26 -9.69
N GLY A 68 -1.77 -28.53 -9.77
CA GLY A 68 -2.32 -29.35 -8.69
C GLY A 68 -3.36 -28.68 -7.79
N LYS A 69 -3.01 -28.51 -6.51
CA LYS A 69 -3.88 -27.92 -5.45
C LYS A 69 -3.59 -26.42 -5.20
N ALA A 70 -3.05 -25.70 -6.18
CA ALA A 70 -2.73 -24.28 -6.00
C ALA A 70 -4.00 -23.44 -5.74
N SER A 71 -4.00 -22.66 -4.68
CA SER A 71 -5.05 -21.71 -4.37
C SER A 71 -4.89 -20.45 -5.21
N ILE A 72 -6.01 -19.95 -5.75
CA ILE A 72 -6.05 -18.70 -6.52
C ILE A 72 -6.84 -17.68 -5.72
N GLY A 73 -6.24 -16.51 -5.52
CA GLY A 73 -6.91 -15.35 -4.99
C GLY A 73 -7.09 -14.30 -6.07
N PHE A 74 -8.31 -13.81 -6.26
CA PHE A 74 -8.63 -12.81 -7.28
C PHE A 74 -9.37 -11.62 -6.68
N LEU A 75 -8.78 -10.44 -6.79
CA LEU A 75 -9.43 -9.20 -6.43
C LEU A 75 -10.39 -8.78 -7.55
N ARG A 76 -11.69 -8.93 -7.31
CA ARG A 76 -12.75 -8.48 -8.23
C ARG A 76 -13.22 -7.07 -7.86
N GLN A 77 -13.77 -6.35 -8.84
CA GLN A 77 -14.42 -5.05 -8.60
C GLN A 77 -15.59 -5.15 -7.60
N ASN A 78 -16.30 -6.28 -7.56
CA ASN A 78 -17.28 -6.57 -6.50
C ASN A 78 -16.55 -7.32 -5.40
N SER A 79 -16.41 -6.72 -4.25
CA SER A 79 -15.50 -7.06 -3.15
C SER A 79 -15.63 -8.47 -2.56
N GLY A 80 -16.68 -9.24 -2.87
CA GLY A 80 -16.91 -10.58 -2.30
C GLY A 80 -16.97 -10.62 -0.76
N LEU A 81 -17.11 -9.46 -0.11
CA LEU A 81 -17.21 -9.32 1.34
C LEU A 81 -18.64 -9.54 1.81
N ASN A 82 -18.79 -10.15 3.00
CA ASN A 82 -20.08 -10.22 3.65
C ASN A 82 -20.42 -8.88 4.30
N SER A 83 -21.42 -8.17 3.77
CA SER A 83 -21.79 -6.82 4.21
C SER A 83 -22.40 -6.76 5.61
N GLU A 84 -22.83 -7.88 6.18
CA GLU A 84 -23.46 -7.97 7.52
C GLU A 84 -22.42 -8.11 8.64
N LEU A 85 -21.21 -8.59 8.31
CA LEU A 85 -20.15 -8.79 9.28
C LEU A 85 -19.42 -7.48 9.61
N THR A 86 -18.72 -7.51 10.75
CA THR A 86 -17.76 -6.47 11.12
C THR A 86 -16.43 -6.67 10.38
N ILE A 87 -15.62 -5.60 10.31
CA ILE A 87 -14.26 -5.66 9.73
C ILE A 87 -13.45 -6.78 10.40
N GLY A 88 -13.47 -6.86 11.73
CA GLY A 88 -12.69 -7.84 12.48
C GLY A 88 -13.11 -9.30 12.22
N GLU A 89 -14.41 -9.55 12.14
CA GLU A 89 -14.95 -10.89 11.83
C GLU A 89 -14.58 -11.33 10.43
N GLU A 90 -14.73 -10.43 9.43
CA GLU A 90 -14.39 -10.74 8.05
C GLU A 90 -12.90 -11.01 7.85
N MET A 91 -12.01 -10.28 8.55
CA MET A 91 -10.57 -10.55 8.51
C MET A 91 -10.20 -11.88 9.16
N LYS A 92 -10.90 -12.28 10.23
CA LYS A 92 -10.71 -13.60 10.85
C LYS A 92 -11.14 -14.73 9.92
N ASN A 93 -12.15 -14.52 9.07
CA ASN A 93 -12.59 -15.51 8.08
C ASN A 93 -11.48 -15.91 7.09
N ALA A 94 -10.52 -15.03 6.82
CA ALA A 94 -9.33 -15.36 6.02
C ALA A 94 -8.51 -16.52 6.64
N PHE A 95 -8.60 -16.70 7.95
CA PHE A 95 -7.93 -17.75 8.69
C PHE A 95 -8.86 -18.90 9.13
N ALA A 96 -10.05 -19.04 8.52
CA ALA A 96 -11.02 -20.07 8.92
C ALA A 96 -10.42 -21.48 9.05
N PRO A 97 -9.56 -22.00 8.12
CA PRO A 97 -8.94 -23.31 8.27
C PRO A 97 -8.02 -23.42 9.49
N LEU A 98 -7.32 -22.32 9.85
CA LEU A 98 -6.45 -22.30 11.02
C LEU A 98 -7.26 -22.21 12.32
N LEU A 99 -8.34 -21.41 12.32
CA LEU A 99 -9.24 -21.31 13.48
C LEU A 99 -9.96 -22.63 13.75
N GLU A 100 -10.41 -23.35 12.71
CA GLU A 100 -10.96 -24.70 12.85
C GLU A 100 -9.93 -25.68 13.42
N THR A 101 -8.65 -25.56 13.02
CA THR A 101 -7.57 -26.36 13.57
C THR A 101 -7.36 -26.06 15.06
N LEU A 102 -7.37 -24.78 15.44
CA LEU A 102 -7.27 -24.36 16.85
C LEU A 102 -8.41 -24.92 17.69
N ASP A 103 -9.65 -24.89 17.16
CA ASP A 103 -10.81 -25.44 17.89
C ASP A 103 -10.72 -26.97 18.03
N LYS A 104 -10.22 -27.68 17.02
CA LYS A 104 -9.92 -29.12 17.13
C LYS A 104 -8.86 -29.39 18.20
N MET A 105 -7.78 -28.60 18.23
CA MET A 105 -6.74 -28.70 19.25
C MET A 105 -7.31 -28.53 20.65
N LYS A 106 -8.17 -27.53 20.89
CA LYS A 106 -8.85 -27.30 22.18
C LYS A 106 -9.76 -28.48 22.58
N VAL A 107 -10.46 -29.11 21.61
CA VAL A 107 -11.28 -30.29 21.86
C VAL A 107 -10.40 -31.48 22.27
N LEU A 108 -9.24 -31.66 21.62
CA LEU A 108 -8.29 -32.73 22.00
C LEU A 108 -7.66 -32.49 23.37
N GLU A 109 -7.28 -31.24 23.70
CA GLU A 109 -6.78 -30.85 25.03
C GLU A 109 -7.79 -31.21 26.11
N LYS A 110 -9.08 -30.95 25.88
CA LYS A 110 -10.14 -31.30 26.81
C LYS A 110 -10.29 -32.81 26.95
N LYS A 111 -10.22 -33.57 25.85
CA LYS A 111 -10.26 -35.06 25.90
C LYS A 111 -9.06 -35.65 26.65
N MET A 112 -7.85 -35.06 26.49
CA MET A 112 -6.67 -35.46 27.27
C MET A 112 -6.86 -35.21 28.77
N ALA A 113 -7.48 -34.07 29.15
CA ALA A 113 -7.75 -33.73 30.53
C ALA A 113 -8.81 -34.65 31.15
N ASP A 114 -9.78 -35.12 30.35
CA ASP A 114 -10.86 -36.03 30.78
C ASP A 114 -10.45 -37.53 30.83
N GLY A 115 -9.17 -37.88 30.54
CA GLY A 115 -8.63 -39.26 30.69
C GLY A 115 -8.85 -40.17 29.48
N GLY A 116 -8.97 -39.66 28.27
CA GLY A 116 -9.02 -40.44 27.02
C GLY A 116 -7.71 -41.15 26.68
N ASP A 117 -7.74 -41.99 25.63
CA ASP A 117 -6.55 -42.72 25.15
C ASP A 117 -5.46 -41.74 24.76
N ILE A 118 -4.40 -41.65 25.59
CA ILE A 118 -3.41 -40.55 25.55
C ILE A 118 -2.53 -40.65 24.34
N ASP A 119 -2.21 -41.85 23.84
CA ASP A 119 -1.20 -42.01 22.78
C ASP A 119 -1.74 -41.54 21.39
N ASP A 120 -2.95 -41.96 21.00
CA ASP A 120 -3.55 -41.54 19.72
C ASP A 120 -3.94 -40.06 19.72
N ILE A 121 -4.50 -39.55 20.83
CA ILE A 121 -4.91 -38.15 20.97
C ILE A 121 -3.66 -37.22 20.95
N SER A 122 -2.54 -37.64 21.58
CA SER A 122 -1.30 -36.88 21.60
C SER A 122 -0.67 -36.76 20.21
N HIS A 123 -0.75 -37.86 19.42
CA HIS A 123 -0.20 -37.82 18.04
C HIS A 123 -1.00 -36.86 17.14
N GLU A 124 -2.35 -36.95 17.17
CA GLU A 124 -3.21 -36.03 16.42
C GLU A 124 -3.03 -34.58 16.86
N TYR A 125 -2.90 -34.32 18.16
CA TYR A 125 -2.62 -32.98 18.69
C TYR A 125 -1.25 -32.44 18.20
N ALA A 126 -0.22 -33.27 18.20
CA ALA A 126 1.13 -32.88 17.73
C ALA A 126 1.14 -32.53 16.24
N GLU A 127 0.41 -33.27 15.41
CA GLU A 127 0.27 -32.97 13.98
C GLU A 127 -0.46 -31.63 13.76
N LEU A 128 -1.59 -31.41 14.44
CA LEU A 128 -2.36 -30.18 14.34
C LEU A 128 -1.58 -28.97 14.89
N SER A 129 -0.85 -29.14 16.00
CA SER A 129 0.02 -28.11 16.58
C SER A 129 1.14 -27.73 15.62
N SER A 130 1.81 -28.73 15.03
CA SER A 130 2.86 -28.49 14.04
C SER A 130 2.32 -27.77 12.79
N TYR A 131 1.14 -28.13 12.30
CA TYR A 131 0.47 -27.45 11.19
C TYR A 131 0.11 -26.01 11.54
N PHE A 132 -0.39 -25.75 12.75
CA PHE A 132 -0.80 -24.44 13.24
C PHE A 132 0.41 -23.51 13.45
N GLU A 133 1.49 -24.03 14.04
CA GLU A 133 2.75 -23.31 14.24
C GLU A 133 3.44 -22.97 12.91
N ALA A 134 3.51 -23.93 11.98
CA ALA A 134 4.13 -23.74 10.67
C ALA A 134 3.47 -22.60 9.84
N ARG A 135 2.22 -22.24 10.17
CA ARG A 135 1.47 -21.14 9.55
C ARG A 135 1.33 -19.89 10.43
N ASP A 136 2.16 -19.78 11.48
CA ASP A 136 2.12 -18.65 12.43
C ASP A 136 0.73 -18.44 13.07
N GLY A 137 0.01 -19.49 13.38
CA GLY A 137 -1.36 -19.43 13.89
C GLY A 137 -1.53 -18.62 15.18
N TYR A 138 -0.51 -18.59 16.05
CA TYR A 138 -0.51 -17.74 17.27
C TYR A 138 -0.37 -16.23 16.97
N ARG A 139 -0.06 -15.83 15.73
CA ARG A 139 0.15 -14.43 15.33
C ARG A 139 -0.98 -13.86 14.45
N ILE A 140 -2.12 -14.56 14.35
CA ILE A 140 -3.25 -14.15 13.51
C ILE A 140 -3.67 -12.71 13.79
N ASP A 141 -3.93 -12.35 15.07
CA ASP A 141 -4.36 -10.99 15.42
C ASP A 141 -3.29 -9.92 15.08
N VAL A 142 -2.02 -10.28 15.19
CA VAL A 142 -0.90 -9.38 14.82
C VAL A 142 -0.88 -9.17 13.30
N LYS A 143 -1.01 -10.25 12.51
CA LYS A 143 -1.08 -10.18 11.04
C LYS A 143 -2.27 -9.34 10.59
N ILE A 144 -3.45 -9.57 11.17
CA ILE A 144 -4.66 -8.78 10.87
C ILE A 144 -4.42 -7.29 11.15
N LYS A 145 -3.89 -6.93 12.32
CA LYS A 145 -3.59 -5.53 12.66
C LYS A 145 -2.56 -4.92 11.71
N GLN A 146 -1.52 -5.66 11.36
CA GLN A 146 -0.47 -5.19 10.46
C GLN A 146 -1.04 -4.88 9.06
N VAL A 147 -1.84 -5.79 8.49
CA VAL A 147 -2.44 -5.61 7.17
C VAL A 147 -3.50 -4.50 7.19
N LEU A 148 -4.36 -4.45 8.21
CA LEU A 148 -5.36 -3.39 8.35
C LEU A 148 -4.70 -2.01 8.49
N ASN A 149 -3.64 -1.89 9.29
CA ASN A 149 -2.88 -0.63 9.40
C ASN A 149 -2.27 -0.22 8.06
N GLY A 150 -1.63 -1.16 7.36
CA GLY A 150 -1.04 -0.92 6.04
C GLY A 150 -2.05 -0.53 4.97
N MET A 151 -3.27 -1.06 5.06
CA MET A 151 -4.37 -0.74 4.15
C MET A 151 -5.19 0.51 4.56
N GLY A 152 -4.70 1.29 5.54
CA GLY A 152 -5.31 2.55 5.95
C GLY A 152 -6.53 2.41 6.87
N PHE A 153 -6.69 1.27 7.56
CA PHE A 153 -7.74 1.04 8.56
C PHE A 153 -7.25 1.17 10.01
N GLY A 154 -6.03 1.66 10.24
CA GLY A 154 -5.42 1.71 11.57
C GLY A 154 -6.20 2.53 12.61
N SER A 155 -6.93 3.57 12.18
CA SER A 155 -7.81 4.37 13.03
C SER A 155 -9.28 3.94 13.01
N THR A 156 -9.63 2.94 12.18
CA THR A 156 -11.02 2.47 12.03
C THR A 156 -11.30 1.38 13.05
N PRO A 157 -12.39 1.49 13.86
CA PRO A 157 -12.78 0.45 14.78
C PRO A 157 -13.06 -0.88 14.06
N THR A 158 -12.57 -1.98 14.58
CA THR A 158 -12.72 -3.31 13.96
C THR A 158 -14.14 -3.89 14.10
N ASP A 159 -14.95 -3.32 14.96
CA ASP A 159 -16.38 -3.62 15.17
C ASP A 159 -17.31 -2.90 14.18
N ARG A 160 -16.75 -1.99 13.35
CA ARG A 160 -17.53 -1.29 12.31
C ARG A 160 -18.05 -2.29 11.27
N VAL A 161 -19.35 -2.20 10.94
CA VAL A 161 -20.02 -3.08 9.98
C VAL A 161 -19.64 -2.71 8.55
N ILE A 162 -19.35 -3.71 7.71
CA ILE A 162 -18.87 -3.55 6.34
C ILE A 162 -19.86 -2.81 5.44
N SER A 163 -21.17 -2.95 5.67
CA SER A 163 -22.20 -2.23 4.89
C SER A 163 -22.03 -0.71 4.94
N THR A 164 -21.50 -0.17 6.05
CA THR A 164 -21.31 1.28 6.28
C THR A 164 -20.06 1.86 5.60
N LEU A 165 -19.23 1.00 5.00
CA LEU A 165 -18.02 1.42 4.30
C LEU A 165 -18.34 1.96 2.91
N SER A 166 -17.58 2.96 2.47
CA SER A 166 -17.61 3.44 1.08
C SER A 166 -17.11 2.37 0.10
N GLY A 167 -17.41 2.52 -1.19
CA GLY A 167 -16.95 1.59 -2.22
C GLY A 167 -15.43 1.39 -2.23
N GLY A 168 -14.66 2.48 -2.11
CA GLY A 168 -13.20 2.41 -2.04
C GLY A 168 -12.67 1.73 -0.77
N GLU A 169 -13.33 1.95 0.40
CA GLU A 169 -13.00 1.23 1.63
C GLU A 169 -13.29 -0.27 1.50
N LYS A 170 -14.41 -0.65 0.87
CA LYS A 170 -14.74 -2.06 0.61
C LYS A 170 -13.71 -2.74 -0.28
N THR A 171 -13.26 -2.06 -1.34
CA THR A 171 -12.21 -2.61 -2.22
C THR A 171 -10.89 -2.79 -1.48
N ARG A 172 -10.47 -1.83 -0.64
CA ARG A 172 -9.27 -1.94 0.20
C ARG A 172 -9.38 -3.07 1.23
N LEU A 173 -10.57 -3.24 1.83
CA LEU A 173 -10.81 -4.32 2.79
C LEU A 173 -10.79 -5.70 2.11
N ALA A 174 -11.34 -5.82 0.90
CA ALA A 174 -11.28 -7.04 0.11
C ALA A 174 -9.83 -7.41 -0.25
N LEU A 175 -9.03 -6.40 -0.63
CA LEU A 175 -7.60 -6.60 -0.86
C LEU A 175 -6.89 -7.04 0.43
N ALA A 176 -7.18 -6.40 1.57
CA ALA A 176 -6.62 -6.81 2.88
C ALA A 176 -6.91 -8.28 3.20
N LYS A 177 -8.16 -8.72 3.03
CA LYS A 177 -8.56 -10.12 3.22
C LYS A 177 -7.76 -11.06 2.32
N LEU A 178 -7.67 -10.72 1.03
CA LEU A 178 -6.96 -11.52 0.04
C LEU A 178 -5.46 -11.65 0.36
N LEU A 179 -4.84 -10.58 0.86
CA LEU A 179 -3.44 -10.60 1.31
C LEU A 179 -3.25 -11.49 2.55
N LEU A 180 -4.24 -11.54 3.47
CA LEU A 180 -4.20 -12.41 4.64
C LEU A 180 -4.41 -13.90 4.30
N GLU A 181 -5.16 -14.22 3.23
CA GLU A 181 -5.36 -15.57 2.73
C GLU A 181 -4.08 -16.19 2.14
N GLU A 182 -3.12 -15.37 1.72
CA GLU A 182 -1.81 -15.76 1.14
C GLU A 182 -1.94 -16.86 0.04
N PRO A 183 -2.76 -16.68 -1.03
CA PRO A 183 -2.93 -17.70 -2.07
C PRO A 183 -1.63 -17.97 -2.84
N ASN A 184 -1.51 -19.17 -3.46
CA ASN A 184 -0.35 -19.52 -4.28
C ASN A 184 -0.24 -18.64 -5.52
N LEU A 185 -1.39 -18.26 -6.12
CA LEU A 185 -1.48 -17.32 -7.23
C LEU A 185 -2.39 -16.16 -6.85
N LEU A 186 -1.80 -14.99 -6.69
CA LEU A 186 -2.51 -13.74 -6.39
C LEU A 186 -2.75 -12.97 -7.69
N ILE A 187 -4.02 -12.69 -8.01
CA ILE A 187 -4.41 -11.93 -9.20
C ILE A 187 -5.03 -10.61 -8.78
N LEU A 188 -4.44 -9.51 -9.25
CA LEU A 188 -4.85 -8.15 -8.91
C LEU A 188 -5.20 -7.38 -10.18
N ASP A 189 -6.48 -6.97 -10.31
CA ASP A 189 -6.95 -6.10 -11.40
C ASP A 189 -7.10 -4.67 -10.89
N GLU A 190 -6.20 -3.77 -11.36
CA GLU A 190 -6.11 -2.36 -10.97
C GLU A 190 -6.10 -2.13 -9.44
N PRO A 191 -5.18 -2.78 -8.68
CA PRO A 191 -5.17 -2.69 -7.22
C PRO A 191 -4.79 -1.31 -6.70
N THR A 192 -4.18 -0.47 -7.54
CA THR A 192 -3.74 0.88 -7.19
C THR A 192 -4.87 1.91 -7.18
N ASN A 193 -6.02 1.57 -7.78
CA ASN A 193 -7.18 2.46 -7.79
C ASN A 193 -7.69 2.65 -6.35
N HIS A 194 -8.00 3.90 -6.00
CA HIS A 194 -8.52 4.30 -4.69
C HIS A 194 -7.54 4.12 -3.51
N LEU A 195 -6.24 3.86 -3.76
CA LEU A 195 -5.21 3.87 -2.74
C LEU A 195 -4.56 5.24 -2.64
N ASP A 196 -4.29 5.68 -1.42
CA ASP A 196 -3.42 6.83 -1.18
C ASP A 196 -1.94 6.42 -1.17
N PHE A 197 -1.04 7.39 -1.14
CA PHE A 197 0.40 7.12 -1.24
C PHE A 197 0.93 6.21 -0.14
N GLU A 198 0.46 6.36 1.10
CA GLU A 198 0.95 5.55 2.23
C GLU A 198 0.53 4.09 2.08
N THR A 199 -0.74 3.86 1.76
CA THR A 199 -1.29 2.53 1.49
C THR A 199 -0.61 1.88 0.27
N LEU A 200 -0.39 2.66 -0.80
CA LEU A 200 0.27 2.18 -2.02
C LEU A 200 1.72 1.77 -1.75
N MET A 201 2.50 2.58 -1.05
CA MET A 201 3.88 2.25 -0.67
C MET A 201 3.95 0.99 0.20
N TRP A 202 3.05 0.87 1.16
CA TRP A 202 2.97 -0.33 1.99
C TRP A 202 2.63 -1.58 1.17
N LEU A 203 1.67 -1.48 0.24
CA LEU A 203 1.30 -2.59 -0.65
C LEU A 203 2.47 -3.02 -1.54
N GLU A 204 3.21 -2.08 -2.10
CA GLU A 204 4.41 -2.36 -2.89
C GLU A 204 5.45 -3.16 -2.11
N ASP A 205 5.73 -2.74 -0.87
CA ASP A 205 6.71 -3.41 -0.02
C ASP A 205 6.22 -4.80 0.45
N TYR A 206 4.91 -4.94 0.72
CA TYR A 206 4.29 -6.22 1.03
C TYR A 206 4.40 -7.21 -0.14
N LEU A 207 4.04 -6.78 -1.37
CA LEU A 207 4.07 -7.63 -2.55
C LEU A 207 5.47 -8.03 -2.98
N LYS A 208 6.50 -7.21 -2.72
CA LYS A 208 7.91 -7.61 -2.91
C LYS A 208 8.32 -8.80 -2.06
N GLY A 209 7.75 -8.89 -0.85
CA GLY A 209 8.00 -10.00 0.08
C GLY A 209 7.04 -11.19 -0.10
N TYR A 210 6.13 -11.13 -1.07
CA TYR A 210 5.12 -12.15 -1.26
C TYR A 210 5.71 -13.50 -1.68
N LYS A 211 5.24 -14.57 -1.06
CA LYS A 211 5.80 -15.93 -1.27
C LYS A 211 5.19 -16.68 -2.46
N GLY A 212 4.01 -16.31 -2.90
CA GLY A 212 3.33 -16.87 -4.05
C GLY A 212 3.68 -16.16 -5.35
N ALA A 213 3.10 -16.61 -6.46
CA ALA A 213 3.15 -15.90 -7.73
C ALA A 213 2.09 -14.78 -7.78
N ILE A 214 2.38 -13.72 -8.53
CA ILE A 214 1.49 -12.56 -8.65
C ILE A 214 1.23 -12.26 -10.12
N ILE A 215 -0.03 -12.06 -10.47
CA ILE A 215 -0.44 -11.45 -11.74
C ILE A 215 -1.08 -10.10 -11.44
N ILE A 216 -0.58 -9.04 -12.08
CA ILE A 216 -1.04 -7.68 -11.85
C ILE A 216 -1.46 -7.05 -13.18
N VAL A 217 -2.69 -6.53 -13.23
CA VAL A 217 -3.08 -5.56 -14.25
C VAL A 217 -3.04 -4.19 -13.59
N SER A 218 -2.23 -3.28 -14.10
CA SER A 218 -2.17 -1.91 -13.59
C SER A 218 -1.75 -0.91 -14.65
N HIS A 219 -2.23 0.32 -14.50
CA HIS A 219 -1.83 1.50 -15.25
C HIS A 219 -0.90 2.41 -14.43
N ASP A 220 -0.41 1.97 -13.27
CA ASP A 220 0.62 2.66 -12.49
C ASP A 220 2.02 2.13 -12.83
N ARG A 221 2.81 2.97 -13.52
CA ARG A 221 4.17 2.63 -13.99
C ARG A 221 5.15 2.42 -12.84
N TYR A 222 5.04 3.20 -11.75
CA TYR A 222 5.88 3.04 -10.56
C TYR A 222 5.62 1.72 -9.86
N PHE A 223 4.34 1.38 -9.72
CA PHE A 223 3.92 0.12 -9.13
C PHE A 223 4.45 -1.08 -9.94
N LEU A 224 4.28 -1.06 -11.27
CA LEU A 224 4.80 -2.10 -12.15
C LEU A 224 6.33 -2.20 -12.09
N ASN A 225 7.06 -1.07 -12.05
CA ASN A 225 8.51 -1.05 -11.90
C ASN A 225 8.99 -1.65 -10.58
N LYS A 226 8.23 -1.45 -9.52
CA LYS A 226 8.64 -1.82 -8.17
C LYS A 226 8.34 -3.28 -7.83
N VAL A 227 7.27 -3.84 -8.41
CA VAL A 227 6.74 -5.16 -8.06
C VAL A 227 7.02 -6.20 -9.13
N CYS A 228 6.87 -5.86 -10.43
CA CYS A 228 6.92 -6.83 -11.50
C CYS A 228 8.35 -7.20 -11.92
N THR A 229 8.56 -8.49 -12.20
CA THR A 229 9.81 -9.04 -12.74
C THR A 229 9.71 -9.35 -14.23
N ARG A 230 8.50 -9.35 -14.77
CA ARG A 230 8.18 -9.56 -16.18
C ARG A 230 6.93 -8.78 -16.56
N ILE A 231 6.92 -8.20 -17.76
CA ILE A 231 5.77 -7.51 -18.34
C ILE A 231 5.24 -8.28 -19.53
N CYS A 232 3.94 -8.51 -19.55
CA CYS A 232 3.20 -9.10 -20.66
C CYS A 232 2.28 -8.07 -21.27
N GLU A 233 2.50 -7.71 -22.53
CA GLU A 233 1.68 -6.75 -23.26
C GLU A 233 0.67 -7.47 -24.14
N ILE A 234 -0.61 -7.05 -24.03
CA ILE A 234 -1.68 -7.50 -24.93
C ILE A 234 -1.93 -6.39 -25.96
N GLU A 235 -1.55 -6.66 -27.21
CA GLU A 235 -1.72 -5.77 -28.33
C GLU A 235 -2.35 -6.51 -29.53
N GLN A 236 -3.43 -5.95 -30.11
CA GLN A 236 -4.19 -6.57 -31.23
C GLN A 236 -4.64 -8.02 -30.97
N GLY A 237 -4.90 -8.35 -29.72
CA GLY A 237 -5.32 -9.67 -29.28
C GLY A 237 -4.18 -10.69 -29.12
N ARG A 238 -2.91 -10.32 -29.32
CA ARG A 238 -1.73 -11.16 -29.10
C ARG A 238 -1.01 -10.75 -27.84
N LEU A 239 -0.34 -11.68 -27.18
CA LEU A 239 0.44 -11.44 -25.99
C LEU A 239 1.92 -11.52 -26.33
N THR A 240 2.66 -10.47 -25.95
CA THR A 240 4.12 -10.43 -26.04
C THR A 240 4.72 -10.27 -24.65
N SER A 241 5.68 -11.11 -24.31
CA SER A 241 6.34 -11.12 -23.00
C SER A 241 7.72 -10.46 -23.05
N TYR A 242 8.00 -9.59 -22.08
CA TYR A 242 9.25 -8.85 -21.92
C TYR A 242 9.81 -9.12 -20.52
N ARG A 243 11.09 -9.48 -20.43
CA ARG A 243 11.75 -9.72 -19.13
C ARG A 243 12.19 -8.40 -18.51
N GLY A 244 12.01 -8.31 -17.20
CA GLY A 244 12.36 -7.13 -16.41
C GLY A 244 11.15 -6.31 -16.02
N ASP A 245 11.41 -5.14 -15.47
CA ASP A 245 10.43 -4.15 -15.01
C ASP A 245 9.81 -3.36 -16.18
N TYR A 246 8.94 -2.42 -15.86
CA TYR A 246 8.27 -1.57 -16.86
C TYR A 246 9.26 -0.70 -17.65
N SER A 247 10.31 -0.21 -17.03
CA SER A 247 11.35 0.59 -17.71
C SER A 247 12.12 -0.24 -18.73
N SER A 248 12.47 -1.46 -18.37
CA SER A 248 13.11 -2.44 -19.26
C SER A 248 12.22 -2.83 -20.44
N TYR A 249 10.91 -2.99 -20.18
CA TYR A 249 9.91 -3.22 -21.23
C TYR A 249 9.91 -2.10 -22.27
N LEU A 250 9.89 -0.82 -21.86
CA LEU A 250 9.86 0.31 -22.78
C LEU A 250 11.07 0.31 -23.73
N VAL A 251 12.26 0.01 -23.20
CA VAL A 251 13.48 -0.10 -23.99
C VAL A 251 13.39 -1.24 -24.99
N GLN A 252 13.00 -2.44 -24.52
CA GLN A 252 12.88 -3.63 -25.38
C GLN A 252 11.80 -3.46 -26.45
N LYS A 253 10.64 -2.88 -26.10
CA LYS A 253 9.57 -2.58 -27.08
C LYS A 253 10.05 -1.65 -28.17
N LYS A 254 10.74 -0.57 -27.81
CA LYS A 254 11.30 0.37 -28.79
C LYS A 254 12.26 -0.33 -29.75
N MET A 255 13.21 -1.10 -29.21
CA MET A 255 14.18 -1.85 -30.04
C MET A 255 13.49 -2.86 -30.97
N ASN A 256 12.49 -3.59 -30.47
CA ASN A 256 11.75 -4.57 -31.28
C ASN A 256 10.95 -3.87 -32.40
N SER A 257 10.29 -2.74 -32.10
CA SER A 257 9.53 -1.98 -33.09
C SER A 257 10.45 -1.40 -34.18
N GLU A 258 11.62 -0.88 -33.83
CA GLU A 258 12.61 -0.37 -34.78
C GLU A 258 13.16 -1.49 -35.68
N ARG A 259 13.41 -2.68 -35.11
CA ARG A 259 13.84 -3.86 -35.87
C ARG A 259 12.75 -4.33 -36.83
N GLN A 260 11.52 -4.50 -36.36
CA GLN A 260 10.40 -4.92 -37.18
C GLN A 260 10.11 -3.93 -38.32
N LEU A 261 10.27 -2.62 -38.08
CA LEU A 261 10.12 -1.60 -39.12
C LEU A 261 11.16 -1.79 -40.23
N LYS A 262 12.42 -2.00 -39.86
CA LYS A 262 13.50 -2.24 -40.85
C LYS A 262 13.25 -3.52 -41.66
N GLU A 263 12.81 -4.57 -41.01
CA GLU A 263 12.46 -5.85 -41.67
C GLU A 263 11.25 -5.66 -42.60
N TYR A 264 10.21 -4.94 -42.17
CA TYR A 264 9.07 -4.58 -42.99
C TYR A 264 9.46 -3.76 -44.23
N GLU A 265 10.25 -2.70 -44.06
CA GLU A 265 10.70 -1.86 -45.18
C GLU A 265 11.58 -2.65 -46.15
N ALA A 266 12.44 -3.52 -45.68
CA ALA A 266 13.25 -4.38 -46.51
C ALA A 266 12.37 -5.37 -47.33
N GLN A 267 11.39 -6.00 -46.67
CA GLN A 267 10.46 -6.92 -47.34
C GLN A 267 9.57 -6.16 -48.35
N GLN A 268 9.06 -4.95 -48.03
CA GLN A 268 8.27 -4.18 -48.98
C GLN A 268 9.07 -3.79 -50.24
N LYS A 269 10.36 -3.47 -50.09
CA LYS A 269 11.26 -3.20 -51.24
C LYS A 269 11.46 -4.45 -52.09
N GLU A 270 11.56 -5.63 -51.48
CA GLU A 270 11.68 -6.90 -52.17
C GLU A 270 10.38 -7.27 -52.91
N ILE A 271 9.23 -7.16 -52.22
CA ILE A 271 7.93 -7.38 -52.82
C ILE A 271 7.70 -6.46 -54.00
N ALA A 272 7.96 -5.16 -53.88
CA ALA A 272 7.82 -4.19 -54.97
C ALA A 272 8.70 -4.53 -56.19
N LYS A 273 9.94 -5.02 -55.98
CA LYS A 273 10.82 -5.47 -57.07
C LYS A 273 10.27 -6.73 -57.76
N LEU A 274 9.74 -7.65 -57.02
CA LEU A 274 9.16 -8.89 -57.58
C LEU A 274 7.84 -8.57 -58.33
N GLU A 275 6.99 -7.72 -57.80
CA GLU A 275 5.76 -7.24 -58.45
C GLU A 275 6.05 -6.51 -59.77
N ASP A 276 7.01 -5.57 -59.77
CA ASP A 276 7.45 -4.84 -60.99
C ASP A 276 7.98 -5.78 -62.05
N TYR A 277 8.82 -6.77 -61.62
CA TYR A 277 9.33 -7.76 -62.56
C TYR A 277 8.20 -8.62 -63.16
N VAL A 278 7.26 -9.10 -62.37
CA VAL A 278 6.08 -9.87 -62.80
C VAL A 278 5.24 -9.06 -63.77
N ALA A 279 4.93 -7.78 -63.43
CA ALA A 279 4.13 -6.89 -64.25
C ALA A 279 4.76 -6.68 -65.65
N LYS A 280 6.09 -6.47 -65.72
CA LYS A 280 6.81 -6.23 -66.98
C LYS A 280 7.01 -7.47 -67.86
N ASN A 281 7.02 -8.66 -67.27
CA ASN A 281 7.50 -9.88 -67.97
C ASN A 281 6.40 -10.97 -68.09
N LEU A 282 5.25 -10.84 -67.50
CA LEU A 282 4.19 -11.88 -67.52
C LEU A 282 3.62 -12.09 -68.95
N VAL A 283 3.52 -11.03 -69.72
CA VAL A 283 2.89 -11.06 -71.08
C VAL A 283 3.88 -11.53 -72.16
N ARG A 284 5.18 -11.45 -71.93
CA ARG A 284 6.20 -11.85 -72.92
C ARG A 284 6.43 -13.36 -72.92
N ALA A 285 6.27 -14.03 -74.04
CA ALA A 285 6.40 -15.50 -74.16
C ALA A 285 7.75 -16.05 -73.69
N SER A 286 8.86 -15.32 -73.93
CA SER A 286 10.20 -15.74 -73.53
C SER A 286 10.50 -15.62 -72.03
N THR A 287 9.79 -14.74 -71.28
CA THR A 287 10.04 -14.46 -69.87
C THR A 287 8.89 -14.91 -68.94
N SER A 288 7.73 -15.32 -69.52
CA SER A 288 6.54 -15.69 -68.80
C SER A 288 6.74 -16.81 -67.76
N LYS A 289 7.58 -17.82 -68.07
CA LYS A 289 7.91 -18.92 -67.14
C LYS A 289 8.65 -18.41 -65.88
N MET A 290 9.60 -17.49 -66.05
CA MET A 290 10.31 -16.88 -64.90
C MET A 290 9.41 -15.92 -64.16
N ALA A 291 8.52 -15.18 -64.81
CA ALA A 291 7.56 -14.28 -64.17
C ALA A 291 6.56 -15.08 -63.30
N LYS A 292 6.04 -16.22 -63.80
CA LYS A 292 5.20 -17.14 -62.99
C LYS A 292 5.94 -17.71 -61.79
N SER A 293 7.23 -18.10 -61.94
CA SER A 293 8.01 -18.57 -60.79
C SER A 293 8.14 -17.48 -59.69
N ARG A 294 8.37 -16.22 -60.08
CA ARG A 294 8.43 -15.10 -59.11
C ARG A 294 7.09 -14.75 -58.53
N GLN A 295 6.00 -14.92 -59.27
CA GLN A 295 4.65 -14.78 -58.73
C GLN A 295 4.37 -15.83 -57.65
N HIS A 296 4.76 -17.11 -57.88
CA HIS A 296 4.68 -18.14 -56.83
C HIS A 296 5.58 -17.84 -55.60
N MET A 297 6.72 -17.14 -55.78
CA MET A 297 7.52 -16.67 -54.66
C MET A 297 6.76 -15.59 -53.88
N LEU A 298 6.13 -14.63 -54.55
CA LEU A 298 5.27 -13.59 -53.93
C LEU A 298 4.13 -14.20 -53.14
N ASP A 299 3.47 -15.23 -53.69
CA ASP A 299 2.33 -15.93 -53.04
C ASP A 299 2.75 -16.70 -51.78
N ARG A 300 4.05 -17.06 -51.68
CA ARG A 300 4.60 -17.77 -50.50
C ARG A 300 5.24 -16.87 -49.47
N ILE A 301 5.42 -15.57 -49.75
CA ILE A 301 6.01 -14.64 -48.80
C ILE A 301 4.99 -14.41 -47.68
N GLU A 302 5.33 -14.82 -46.47
CA GLU A 302 4.62 -14.38 -45.26
C GLU A 302 4.86 -12.90 -45.08
N ARG A 303 3.79 -12.11 -45.16
CA ARG A 303 3.88 -10.66 -45.07
C ARG A 303 4.08 -10.27 -43.60
N ILE A 304 5.17 -9.51 -43.34
CA ILE A 304 5.43 -8.89 -42.05
C ILE A 304 4.44 -7.76 -41.87
N ASP A 305 3.70 -7.75 -40.79
CA ASP A 305 2.80 -6.64 -40.45
C ASP A 305 3.64 -5.39 -40.14
N LYS A 306 3.17 -4.26 -40.64
CA LYS A 306 3.81 -2.97 -40.29
C LYS A 306 3.69 -2.78 -38.78
N PRO A 307 4.82 -2.58 -38.07
CA PRO A 307 4.71 -2.32 -36.63
C PRO A 307 3.82 -1.10 -36.41
N LEU A 308 2.95 -1.19 -35.42
CA LEU A 308 2.26 -0.03 -34.93
C LEU A 308 3.35 0.88 -34.35
N MET A 309 3.97 1.69 -35.23
CA MET A 309 4.73 2.78 -34.67
C MET A 309 3.72 3.61 -33.87
N TYR A 310 3.99 3.78 -32.59
CA TYR A 310 3.41 4.90 -31.89
C TYR A 310 3.85 6.15 -32.67
N SER A 311 3.09 6.51 -33.71
CA SER A 311 3.09 7.88 -34.16
C SER A 311 2.79 8.64 -32.88
N LYS A 312 3.74 9.49 -32.46
CA LYS A 312 3.50 10.34 -31.29
C LYS A 312 2.05 10.82 -31.43
N PRO A 313 1.16 10.50 -30.49
CA PRO A 313 -0.22 10.91 -30.60
C PRO A 313 -0.22 12.42 -30.88
N PRO A 314 -1.13 12.93 -31.69
CA PRO A 314 -1.18 14.34 -31.98
C PRO A 314 -1.19 15.10 -30.65
N LYS A 315 -0.25 16.02 -30.48
CA LYS A 315 -0.09 16.77 -29.22
C LYS A 315 -1.33 17.61 -28.99
N ILE A 316 -1.95 17.46 -27.84
CA ILE A 316 -2.97 18.39 -27.36
C ILE A 316 -2.23 19.63 -26.90
N LYS A 317 -2.53 20.77 -27.55
CA LYS A 317 -2.04 22.06 -27.06
C LYS A 317 -3.11 22.67 -26.16
N LEU A 318 -2.77 22.87 -24.91
CA LEU A 318 -3.54 23.64 -23.96
C LEU A 318 -3.08 25.10 -24.06
N GLU A 319 -3.97 25.97 -24.54
CA GLU A 319 -3.67 27.39 -24.74
C GLU A 319 -4.69 28.26 -24.01
N TYR A 320 -4.32 29.46 -23.65
CA TYR A 320 -5.22 30.46 -23.08
C TYR A 320 -5.05 31.81 -23.78
N ASP A 321 -6.10 32.64 -23.76
CA ASP A 321 -6.11 33.90 -24.52
C ASP A 321 -5.73 35.11 -23.68
N ILE A 322 -5.93 35.08 -22.36
CA ILE A 322 -5.79 36.24 -21.46
C ILE A 322 -4.84 35.88 -20.32
N GLU A 323 -3.82 36.70 -20.11
CA GLU A 323 -2.96 36.52 -18.94
C GLU A 323 -3.65 36.96 -17.65
N PRO A 324 -3.64 36.10 -16.60
CA PRO A 324 -4.14 36.46 -15.29
C PRO A 324 -3.12 37.33 -14.52
N THR A 325 -3.56 37.93 -13.42
CA THR A 325 -2.68 38.63 -12.48
C THR A 325 -1.65 37.69 -11.84
N LYS A 326 -0.63 38.24 -11.17
CA LYS A 326 0.47 37.47 -10.56
C LYS A 326 -0.01 36.49 -9.48
N ASP A 327 -0.92 36.95 -8.63
CA ASP A 327 -1.57 36.10 -7.62
C ASP A 327 -2.85 35.55 -8.22
N ILE A 328 -2.96 34.23 -8.28
CA ILE A 328 -4.07 33.49 -8.90
C ILE A 328 -5.19 33.26 -7.88
N VAL A 329 -4.87 32.58 -6.79
CA VAL A 329 -5.81 32.34 -5.70
C VAL A 329 -5.09 32.41 -4.36
N ARG A 330 -5.70 33.13 -3.43
CA ARG A 330 -5.22 33.23 -2.05
C ARG A 330 -6.32 32.79 -1.11
N VAL A 331 -6.03 31.80 -0.29
CA VAL A 331 -6.88 31.27 0.75
C VAL A 331 -6.20 31.56 2.09
N VAL A 332 -6.92 32.16 3.02
CA VAL A 332 -6.38 32.53 4.34
C VAL A 332 -7.36 32.11 5.41
N ASP A 333 -6.89 31.24 6.30
CA ASP A 333 -7.63 30.77 7.50
C ASP A 333 -9.05 30.25 7.21
N CYS A 334 -9.25 29.55 6.09
CA CYS A 334 -10.54 29.00 5.74
C CYS A 334 -10.74 27.61 6.37
N PRO A 335 -11.77 27.41 7.21
CA PRO A 335 -12.14 26.08 7.65
C PRO A 335 -12.79 25.29 6.51
N LEU A 336 -12.49 24.00 6.41
CA LEU A 336 -13.16 23.10 5.48
C LEU A 336 -14.17 22.26 6.26
N VAL A 337 -15.45 22.56 6.07
CA VAL A 337 -16.58 21.84 6.67
C VAL A 337 -17.39 21.21 5.54
N VAL A 338 -17.75 19.93 5.70
CA VAL A 338 -18.51 19.15 4.70
C VAL A 338 -19.76 18.58 5.38
N GLY A 339 -20.85 18.47 4.61
CA GLY A 339 -22.14 18.00 5.12
C GLY A 339 -23.11 19.13 5.48
N GLU A 340 -24.37 18.80 5.71
CA GLU A 340 -25.42 19.74 6.06
C GLU A 340 -26.05 19.41 7.42
N GLY A 341 -26.47 20.44 8.14
CA GLY A 341 -27.20 20.28 9.40
C GLY A 341 -26.41 19.55 10.51
N ALA A 342 -26.94 18.45 11.03
CA ALA A 342 -26.33 17.66 12.09
C ALA A 342 -25.15 16.79 11.64
N ASP A 343 -25.02 16.55 10.32
CA ASP A 343 -23.94 15.74 9.74
C ASP A 343 -22.72 16.56 9.31
N LYS A 344 -22.64 17.82 9.77
CA LYS A 344 -21.47 18.67 9.52
C LYS A 344 -20.22 18.07 10.14
N LYS A 345 -19.21 17.83 9.28
CA LYS A 345 -17.90 17.34 9.69
C LYS A 345 -16.82 18.35 9.29
N GLU A 346 -16.09 18.84 10.27
CA GLU A 346 -14.91 19.66 10.04
C GLU A 346 -13.74 18.76 9.65
N LEU A 347 -13.22 18.93 8.42
CA LEU A 347 -12.10 18.17 7.89
C LEU A 347 -10.77 18.88 8.14
N ILE A 348 -10.74 20.22 8.00
CA ILE A 348 -9.55 21.05 8.19
C ILE A 348 -9.98 22.32 8.94
N LYS A 349 -9.29 22.62 10.05
CA LYS A 349 -9.60 23.81 10.87
C LYS A 349 -9.20 25.12 10.21
N SER A 350 -8.05 25.16 9.57
CA SER A 350 -7.49 26.34 8.92
C SER A 350 -6.73 25.95 7.68
N LEU A 351 -7.29 26.25 6.51
CA LEU A 351 -6.62 26.11 5.23
C LEU A 351 -6.01 27.45 4.84
N THR A 352 -4.70 27.51 4.71
CA THR A 352 -3.99 28.67 4.17
C THR A 352 -3.12 28.23 3.02
N MET A 353 -3.37 28.78 1.83
CA MET A 353 -2.59 28.51 0.62
C MET A 353 -2.59 29.72 -0.33
N ASN A 354 -1.52 29.87 -1.08
CA ASN A 354 -1.39 30.90 -2.09
C ASN A 354 -0.83 30.26 -3.37
N VAL A 355 -1.46 30.51 -4.51
CA VAL A 355 -1.02 30.00 -5.82
C VAL A 355 -0.72 31.18 -6.73
N ARG A 356 0.44 31.19 -7.36
CA ARG A 356 0.90 32.24 -8.26
C ARG A 356 0.80 31.80 -9.72
N ARG A 357 0.79 32.76 -10.62
CA ARG A 357 0.76 32.55 -12.06
C ARG A 357 1.94 31.68 -12.51
N GLY A 358 1.65 30.66 -13.31
CA GLY A 358 2.62 29.73 -13.84
C GLY A 358 3.09 28.65 -12.86
N GLU A 359 2.55 28.64 -11.62
CA GLU A 359 2.80 27.54 -10.69
C GLU A 359 1.92 26.32 -11.04
N HIS A 360 2.53 25.15 -10.98
CA HIS A 360 1.83 23.87 -11.04
C HIS A 360 1.81 23.25 -9.64
N VAL A 361 0.71 23.43 -8.93
CA VAL A 361 0.55 23.03 -7.54
C VAL A 361 -0.22 21.72 -7.47
N ALA A 362 0.38 20.71 -6.85
CA ALA A 362 -0.27 19.45 -6.57
C ALA A 362 -0.73 19.37 -5.10
N ILE A 363 -1.96 18.95 -4.87
CA ILE A 363 -2.52 18.71 -3.53
C ILE A 363 -2.55 17.20 -3.31
N ILE A 364 -1.87 16.74 -2.28
CA ILE A 364 -1.80 15.33 -1.91
C ILE A 364 -2.24 15.11 -0.45
N GLY A 365 -2.57 13.88 -0.09
CA GLY A 365 -2.98 13.51 1.27
C GLY A 365 -3.79 12.23 1.28
N ALA A 366 -4.11 11.71 2.46
CA ALA A 366 -4.90 10.50 2.65
C ALA A 366 -6.27 10.56 1.96
N ASN A 367 -6.84 9.41 1.65
CA ASN A 367 -8.19 9.36 1.11
C ASN A 367 -9.21 9.79 2.18
N GLY A 368 -10.21 10.57 1.75
CA GLY A 368 -11.23 11.13 2.65
C GLY A 368 -10.79 12.34 3.47
N ILE A 369 -9.55 12.85 3.31
CA ILE A 369 -9.08 14.05 4.02
C ILE A 369 -9.72 15.34 3.49
N GLY A 370 -10.38 15.30 2.34
CA GLY A 370 -11.07 16.45 1.76
C GLY A 370 -10.37 17.11 0.57
N LYS A 371 -9.49 16.42 -0.16
CA LYS A 371 -8.79 16.97 -1.35
C LYS A 371 -9.75 17.55 -2.40
N THR A 372 -10.72 16.76 -2.86
CA THR A 372 -11.80 17.21 -3.75
C THR A 372 -12.60 18.37 -3.14
N SER A 373 -12.85 18.31 -1.83
CA SER A 373 -13.58 19.38 -1.13
C SER A 373 -12.78 20.69 -1.08
N ILE A 374 -11.43 20.63 -0.99
CA ILE A 374 -10.57 21.82 -1.15
C ILE A 374 -10.75 22.44 -2.53
N LEU A 375 -10.73 21.62 -3.59
CA LEU A 375 -10.96 22.12 -4.95
C LEU A 375 -12.34 22.75 -5.11
N LYS A 376 -13.38 22.17 -4.53
CA LYS A 376 -14.75 22.73 -4.53
C LYS A 376 -14.87 24.00 -3.66
N LEU A 377 -14.16 24.04 -2.53
CA LEU A 377 -14.10 25.21 -1.66
C LEU A 377 -13.47 26.43 -2.37
N ILE A 378 -12.31 26.25 -2.98
CA ILE A 378 -11.64 27.36 -3.68
C ILE A 378 -12.43 27.87 -4.89
N GLN A 379 -13.25 27.02 -5.51
CA GLN A 379 -14.16 27.41 -6.61
C GLN A 379 -15.46 28.06 -6.12
N GLY A 380 -15.71 28.10 -4.80
CA GLY A 380 -16.94 28.62 -4.23
C GLY A 380 -18.16 27.72 -4.39
N ILE A 381 -17.97 26.46 -4.77
CA ILE A 381 -19.04 25.45 -4.85
C ILE A 381 -19.48 25.05 -3.43
N ILE A 382 -18.52 24.90 -2.51
CA ILE A 382 -18.79 24.70 -1.09
C ILE A 382 -18.65 26.04 -0.39
N PRO A 383 -19.67 26.49 0.38
CA PRO A 383 -19.59 27.71 1.15
C PRO A 383 -18.57 27.57 2.30
N HIS A 384 -17.84 28.63 2.62
CA HIS A 384 -16.95 28.68 3.77
C HIS A 384 -17.55 29.51 4.91
N GLU A 385 -17.38 29.06 6.14
CA GLU A 385 -17.92 29.70 7.35
C GLU A 385 -16.84 30.55 8.07
N GLY A 386 -15.85 31.06 7.38
CA GLY A 386 -14.75 31.84 7.92
C GLY A 386 -13.58 31.95 6.97
N GLY A 387 -12.60 32.77 7.34
CA GLY A 387 -11.45 33.01 6.47
C GLY A 387 -11.76 33.86 5.24
N ASN A 388 -10.83 33.90 4.29
CA ASN A 388 -10.99 34.65 3.05
C ASN A 388 -10.43 33.90 1.86
N ILE A 389 -11.21 33.81 0.77
CA ILE A 389 -10.78 33.28 -0.52
C ILE A 389 -10.86 34.39 -1.56
N SER A 390 -9.75 34.72 -2.19
CA SER A 390 -9.68 35.76 -3.21
C SER A 390 -9.01 35.23 -4.48
N TRP A 391 -9.69 35.42 -5.61
CA TRP A 391 -9.16 35.16 -6.94
C TRP A 391 -8.57 36.44 -7.54
N GLY A 392 -7.48 36.25 -8.28
CA GLY A 392 -6.87 37.32 -9.03
C GLY A 392 -7.72 37.83 -10.20
N GLY A 393 -7.36 38.98 -10.75
CA GLY A 393 -8.03 39.48 -11.95
C GLY A 393 -7.74 38.64 -13.20
N ASN A 394 -8.71 38.61 -14.11
CA ASN A 394 -8.63 37.88 -15.39
C ASN A 394 -8.45 36.36 -15.28
N VAL A 395 -8.79 35.79 -14.15
CA VAL A 395 -8.74 34.34 -13.95
C VAL A 395 -9.92 33.68 -14.67
N LYS A 396 -9.60 32.72 -15.56
CA LYS A 396 -10.57 31.86 -16.24
C LYS A 396 -10.25 30.40 -15.90
N ILE A 397 -11.12 29.78 -15.09
CA ILE A 397 -10.94 28.41 -14.60
C ILE A 397 -11.48 27.41 -15.63
N SER A 398 -10.70 26.37 -15.93
CA SER A 398 -11.19 25.13 -16.54
C SER A 398 -11.10 24.01 -15.52
N TYR A 399 -12.25 23.49 -15.10
CA TYR A 399 -12.36 22.44 -14.09
C TYR A 399 -12.55 21.08 -14.75
N PHE A 400 -11.79 20.11 -14.29
CA PHE A 400 -11.92 18.70 -14.64
C PHE A 400 -12.37 17.92 -13.40
N GLU A 401 -13.60 17.46 -13.40
CA GLU A 401 -14.22 16.74 -12.29
C GLU A 401 -14.15 15.22 -12.49
N GLN A 402 -13.88 14.50 -11.42
CA GLN A 402 -13.73 13.04 -11.42
C GLN A 402 -15.00 12.31 -11.91
N GLU A 403 -16.20 12.81 -11.59
CA GLU A 403 -17.46 12.13 -11.90
C GLU A 403 -18.01 12.47 -13.29
N HIS A 404 -17.36 13.35 -14.07
CA HIS A 404 -17.81 13.76 -15.42
C HIS A 404 -19.31 14.15 -15.51
N ALA A 405 -19.87 14.70 -14.43
CA ALA A 405 -21.30 15.02 -14.28
C ALA A 405 -21.84 16.05 -15.29
N ILE A 406 -20.95 16.67 -16.06
CA ILE A 406 -21.26 17.79 -16.96
C ILE A 406 -21.72 17.31 -18.35
N LEU A 407 -21.59 16.01 -18.69
CA LEU A 407 -21.88 15.48 -20.03
C LEU A 407 -23.35 15.05 -20.16
N ASP A 408 -24.02 15.39 -21.29
CA ASP A 408 -25.38 14.89 -21.58
C ASP A 408 -25.31 13.44 -22.10
N PRO A 409 -25.82 12.45 -21.35
CA PRO A 409 -25.72 11.04 -21.72
C PRO A 409 -26.47 10.68 -23.01
N ARG A 410 -27.37 11.53 -23.47
CA ARG A 410 -28.22 11.28 -24.66
C ARG A 410 -27.54 11.70 -25.95
N LYS A 411 -26.54 12.60 -25.89
CA LYS A 411 -25.83 13.10 -27.07
C LYS A 411 -24.73 12.15 -27.48
N THR A 412 -24.31 12.24 -28.73
CA THR A 412 -23.08 11.63 -29.20
C THR A 412 -21.86 12.49 -28.79
N VAL A 413 -20.69 11.89 -28.82
CA VAL A 413 -19.41 12.60 -28.52
C VAL A 413 -19.22 13.85 -29.38
N LEU A 414 -19.53 13.73 -30.67
CA LEU A 414 -19.41 14.83 -31.63
C LEU A 414 -20.44 15.93 -31.39
N GLU A 415 -21.71 15.55 -31.16
CA GLU A 415 -22.78 16.49 -30.86
C GLU A 415 -22.50 17.30 -29.60
N GLU A 416 -21.97 16.68 -28.56
CA GLU A 416 -21.62 17.36 -27.30
C GLU A 416 -20.59 18.46 -27.53
N ILE A 417 -19.56 18.22 -28.36
CA ILE A 417 -18.56 19.24 -28.72
C ILE A 417 -19.19 20.34 -29.59
N MET A 418 -19.96 19.97 -30.62
CA MET A 418 -20.52 20.93 -31.56
C MET A 418 -21.53 21.86 -30.89
N ASP A 419 -22.38 21.34 -29.99
CA ASP A 419 -23.36 22.13 -29.26
C ASP A 419 -22.71 23.11 -28.25
N ARG A 420 -21.62 22.69 -27.60
CA ARG A 420 -20.88 23.57 -26.66
C ARG A 420 -20.09 24.64 -27.38
N TYR A 421 -19.58 24.33 -28.58
CA TYR A 421 -18.73 25.21 -29.35
C TYR A 421 -19.26 25.39 -30.80
N PRO A 422 -20.38 26.11 -31.01
CA PRO A 422 -21.05 26.22 -32.30
C PRO A 422 -20.22 26.89 -33.41
N ARG A 423 -19.10 27.54 -33.03
CA ARG A 423 -18.18 28.18 -33.99
C ARG A 423 -17.15 27.22 -34.58
N LEU A 424 -17.04 26.00 -34.06
CA LEU A 424 -16.12 25.00 -34.59
C LEU A 424 -16.72 24.30 -35.79
N SER A 425 -15.93 24.09 -36.82
CA SER A 425 -16.29 23.17 -37.88
C SER A 425 -16.20 21.72 -37.41
N GLU A 426 -16.99 20.83 -38.03
CA GLU A 426 -16.94 19.38 -37.72
C GLU A 426 -15.51 18.82 -37.85
N GLN A 427 -14.75 19.28 -38.86
CA GLN A 427 -13.35 18.87 -39.04
C GLN A 427 -12.46 19.28 -37.86
N GLN A 428 -12.64 20.49 -37.33
CA GLN A 428 -11.91 20.98 -36.17
C GLN A 428 -12.31 20.18 -34.91
N ALA A 429 -13.61 19.92 -34.70
CA ALA A 429 -14.09 19.10 -33.59
C ALA A 429 -13.49 17.69 -33.64
N ARG A 430 -13.50 17.04 -34.80
CA ARG A 430 -12.87 15.72 -35.01
C ARG A 430 -11.35 15.75 -34.81
N SER A 431 -10.69 16.84 -35.18
CA SER A 431 -9.23 17.01 -34.97
C SER A 431 -8.90 17.05 -33.48
N VAL A 432 -9.68 17.79 -32.67
CA VAL A 432 -9.50 17.86 -31.22
C VAL A 432 -9.82 16.50 -30.56
N LEU A 433 -10.90 15.83 -30.98
CA LEU A 433 -11.23 14.48 -30.52
C LEU A 433 -10.12 13.47 -30.89
N GLY A 434 -9.56 13.59 -32.10
CA GLY A 434 -8.43 12.77 -32.53
C GLY A 434 -7.18 12.97 -31.68
N ALA A 435 -6.94 14.21 -31.21
CA ALA A 435 -5.82 14.51 -30.33
C ALA A 435 -5.91 13.79 -28.95
N VAL A 436 -7.13 13.54 -28.47
CA VAL A 436 -7.40 12.72 -27.27
C VAL A 436 -7.61 11.23 -27.58
N LEU A 437 -7.22 10.79 -28.77
CA LEU A 437 -7.39 9.38 -29.20
C LEU A 437 -8.87 8.89 -29.23
N LEU A 438 -9.83 9.79 -29.45
CA LEU A 438 -11.22 9.49 -29.78
C LEU A 438 -11.38 9.61 -31.30
N THR A 439 -11.30 8.49 -32.02
CA THR A 439 -11.29 8.45 -33.48
C THR A 439 -12.29 7.44 -34.06
N GLY A 440 -12.52 7.51 -35.37
CA GLY A 440 -13.37 6.57 -36.09
C GLY A 440 -14.83 6.61 -35.65
N GLU A 441 -15.43 5.44 -35.43
CA GLU A 441 -16.82 5.30 -35.00
C GLU A 441 -17.08 5.77 -33.57
N ASN A 442 -16.04 5.87 -32.74
CA ASN A 442 -16.18 6.27 -31.35
C ASN A 442 -16.73 7.70 -31.19
N VAL A 443 -16.52 8.58 -32.17
CA VAL A 443 -17.04 9.95 -32.13
C VAL A 443 -18.57 10.04 -32.30
N PHE A 444 -19.19 8.99 -32.84
CA PHE A 444 -20.63 8.89 -33.02
C PHE A 444 -21.35 8.08 -31.97
N LYS A 445 -20.61 7.48 -31.01
CA LYS A 445 -21.21 6.75 -29.91
C LYS A 445 -21.96 7.69 -28.97
N PRO A 446 -23.14 7.30 -28.46
CA PRO A 446 -23.78 8.01 -27.35
C PRO A 446 -22.89 8.02 -26.11
N ILE A 447 -22.85 9.14 -25.38
CA ILE A 447 -22.06 9.31 -24.18
C ILE A 447 -22.44 8.29 -23.10
N SER A 448 -23.70 7.84 -23.06
CA SER A 448 -24.18 6.82 -22.12
C SER A 448 -23.45 5.48 -22.23
N VAL A 449 -23.00 5.10 -23.44
CA VAL A 449 -22.31 3.81 -23.68
C VAL A 449 -20.78 3.92 -23.62
N LEU A 450 -20.23 5.11 -23.40
CA LEU A 450 -18.80 5.31 -23.26
C LEU A 450 -18.27 4.68 -21.96
N SER A 451 -17.09 4.08 -22.04
CA SER A 451 -16.31 3.71 -20.87
C SER A 451 -15.88 4.94 -20.07
N GLY A 452 -15.52 4.76 -18.79
CA GLY A 452 -14.98 5.84 -17.96
C GLY A 452 -13.80 6.56 -18.60
N GLY A 453 -12.86 5.79 -19.20
CA GLY A 453 -11.71 6.36 -19.91
C GLY A 453 -12.08 7.15 -21.17
N GLU A 454 -13.09 6.72 -21.94
CA GLU A 454 -13.57 7.47 -23.12
C GLU A 454 -14.27 8.76 -22.71
N ARG A 455 -15.03 8.76 -21.60
CA ARG A 455 -15.63 9.99 -21.03
C ARG A 455 -14.55 10.96 -20.57
N ALA A 456 -13.51 10.48 -19.88
CA ALA A 456 -12.38 11.32 -19.49
C ALA A 456 -11.70 11.97 -20.70
N LYS A 457 -11.47 11.23 -21.80
CA LYS A 457 -10.93 11.76 -23.04
C LYS A 457 -11.80 12.89 -23.62
N LEU A 458 -13.14 12.72 -23.59
CA LEU A 458 -14.06 13.76 -24.03
C LEU A 458 -13.97 15.02 -23.15
N CYS A 459 -13.92 14.85 -21.83
CA CYS A 459 -13.74 15.98 -20.90
C CYS A 459 -12.43 16.71 -21.14
N PHE A 460 -11.35 16.00 -21.51
CA PHE A 460 -10.09 16.62 -21.92
C PHE A 460 -10.21 17.45 -23.19
N ALA A 461 -10.91 16.94 -24.19
CA ALA A 461 -11.17 17.71 -25.41
C ALA A 461 -11.95 19.01 -25.09
N ILE A 462 -12.96 18.93 -24.23
CA ILE A 462 -13.73 20.08 -23.75
C ILE A 462 -12.84 21.07 -22.99
N MET A 463 -11.99 20.58 -22.10
CA MET A 463 -11.06 21.42 -21.34
C MET A 463 -10.07 22.17 -22.24
N ALA A 464 -9.52 21.51 -23.27
CA ALA A 464 -8.64 22.14 -24.23
C ALA A 464 -9.35 23.26 -25.03
N LEU A 465 -10.60 23.04 -25.39
CA LEU A 465 -11.43 24.02 -26.11
C LEU A 465 -11.86 25.22 -25.24
N ASN A 466 -11.91 25.04 -23.93
CA ASN A 466 -12.35 26.07 -22.99
C ASN A 466 -11.32 27.21 -22.84
N ARG A 467 -10.05 26.97 -23.17
CA ARG A 467 -8.94 27.94 -23.14
C ARG A 467 -8.85 28.69 -21.80
N GLY A 468 -8.94 27.96 -20.70
CA GLY A 468 -8.75 28.52 -19.35
C GLY A 468 -7.28 28.77 -19.07
N ASN A 469 -6.97 29.84 -18.33
CA ASN A 469 -5.60 30.14 -17.87
C ASN A 469 -5.24 29.51 -16.52
N VAL A 470 -6.25 28.95 -15.83
CA VAL A 470 -6.10 28.14 -14.62
C VAL A 470 -6.81 26.81 -14.82
N LEU A 471 -6.06 25.71 -14.74
CA LEU A 471 -6.60 24.36 -14.78
C LEU A 471 -6.75 23.85 -13.35
N VAL A 472 -7.95 23.41 -12.99
CA VAL A 472 -8.24 22.74 -11.72
C VAL A 472 -8.60 21.30 -12.05
N LEU A 473 -7.79 20.35 -11.59
CA LEU A 473 -7.87 18.95 -12.00
C LEU A 473 -8.05 18.04 -10.77
N ASP A 474 -9.11 17.25 -10.77
CA ASP A 474 -9.39 16.27 -9.71
C ASP A 474 -9.22 14.85 -10.25
N GLU A 475 -8.14 14.17 -9.85
CA GLU A 475 -7.74 12.82 -10.25
C GLU A 475 -7.83 12.59 -11.79
N PRO A 476 -7.16 13.41 -12.62
CA PRO A 476 -7.36 13.39 -14.07
C PRO A 476 -6.83 12.13 -14.76
N THR A 477 -6.00 11.33 -14.10
CA THR A 477 -5.41 10.09 -14.65
C THR A 477 -6.21 8.84 -14.34
N ASN A 478 -7.26 8.92 -13.50
CA ASN A 478 -8.07 7.76 -13.13
C ASN A 478 -8.80 7.20 -14.36
N HIS A 479 -8.82 5.87 -14.46
CA HIS A 479 -9.44 5.12 -15.55
C HIS A 479 -8.84 5.34 -16.95
N LEU A 480 -7.72 6.09 -17.08
CA LEU A 480 -7.02 6.26 -18.33
C LEU A 480 -6.02 5.11 -18.56
N ASP A 481 -5.94 4.65 -19.81
CA ASP A 481 -4.86 3.76 -20.23
C ASP A 481 -3.51 4.50 -20.33
N LEU A 482 -2.42 3.75 -20.34
CA LEU A 482 -1.06 4.30 -20.32
C LEU A 482 -0.80 5.28 -21.47
N SER A 483 -1.33 5.00 -22.66
CA SER A 483 -1.15 5.88 -23.84
C SER A 483 -1.88 7.21 -23.69
N THR A 484 -3.08 7.20 -23.13
CA THR A 484 -3.85 8.42 -22.86
C THR A 484 -3.22 9.24 -21.72
N LYS A 485 -2.71 8.56 -20.68
CA LYS A 485 -1.95 9.22 -19.60
C LYS A 485 -0.75 9.99 -20.16
N GLU A 486 0.03 9.39 -21.08
CA GLU A 486 1.18 10.06 -21.70
C GLU A 486 0.79 11.33 -22.45
N VAL A 487 -0.29 11.28 -23.25
CA VAL A 487 -0.80 12.45 -23.97
C VAL A 487 -1.20 13.57 -23.00
N LEU A 488 -1.90 13.22 -21.94
CA LEU A 488 -2.32 14.18 -20.91
C LEU A 488 -1.12 14.80 -20.20
N GLU A 489 -0.21 13.96 -19.74
CA GLU A 489 1.01 14.39 -19.03
C GLU A 489 1.85 15.36 -19.88
N ASP A 490 2.04 15.04 -21.17
CA ASP A 490 2.75 15.91 -22.10
C ASP A 490 2.05 17.26 -22.28
N ALA A 491 0.71 17.23 -22.43
CA ALA A 491 -0.09 18.45 -22.58
C ALA A 491 -0.05 19.34 -21.33
N LEU A 492 -0.12 18.73 -20.13
CA LEU A 492 -0.05 19.47 -18.86
C LEU A 492 1.36 20.00 -18.58
N ALA A 493 2.40 19.24 -18.91
CA ALA A 493 3.79 19.70 -18.74
C ALA A 493 4.16 20.85 -19.69
N GLU A 494 3.60 20.89 -20.91
CA GLU A 494 3.80 21.96 -21.89
C GLU A 494 2.90 23.20 -21.62
N PHE A 495 1.92 23.11 -20.69
CA PHE A 495 1.00 24.20 -20.40
C PHE A 495 1.69 25.34 -19.65
N SER A 496 1.64 26.55 -20.21
CA SER A 496 2.28 27.74 -19.64
C SER A 496 1.43 28.49 -18.59
N GLY A 497 0.19 28.07 -18.38
CA GLY A 497 -0.71 28.64 -17.37
C GLY A 497 -0.49 28.08 -15.98
N THR A 498 -1.49 28.22 -15.11
CA THR A 498 -1.43 27.73 -13.73
C THR A 498 -2.22 26.43 -13.59
N ILE A 499 -1.69 25.46 -12.85
CA ILE A 499 -2.35 24.19 -12.58
C ILE A 499 -2.54 24.02 -11.07
N ILE A 500 -3.75 23.64 -10.67
CA ILE A 500 -4.07 23.13 -9.32
C ILE A 500 -4.58 21.71 -9.51
N LEU A 501 -3.85 20.73 -9.00
CA LEU A 501 -4.01 19.33 -9.32
C LEU A 501 -4.14 18.50 -8.06
N VAL A 502 -5.17 17.65 -7.98
CA VAL A 502 -5.25 16.54 -7.04
C VAL A 502 -4.93 15.27 -7.81
N SER A 503 -3.93 14.51 -7.41
CA SER A 503 -3.60 13.24 -8.04
C SER A 503 -2.83 12.30 -7.11
N HIS A 504 -3.02 11.02 -7.31
CA HIS A 504 -2.23 9.93 -6.73
C HIS A 504 -1.22 9.32 -7.73
N ASP A 505 -1.16 9.84 -8.95
CA ASP A 505 -0.23 9.38 -9.98
C ASP A 505 1.14 10.04 -9.82
N ARG A 506 2.09 9.28 -9.28
CA ARG A 506 3.48 9.76 -9.02
C ARG A 506 4.19 10.23 -10.27
N TYR A 507 3.92 9.58 -11.40
CA TYR A 507 4.55 9.94 -12.66
C TYR A 507 4.06 11.30 -13.16
N LEU A 508 2.75 11.53 -13.10
CA LEU A 508 2.15 12.84 -13.40
C LEU A 508 2.70 13.93 -12.48
N LEU A 509 2.74 13.67 -11.16
CA LEU A 509 3.26 14.63 -10.18
C LEU A 509 4.73 14.97 -10.42
N ASN A 510 5.56 14.00 -10.77
CA ASN A 510 6.97 14.24 -11.07
C ASN A 510 7.18 15.07 -12.34
N LYS A 511 6.32 14.87 -13.33
CA LYS A 511 6.43 15.53 -14.63
C LYS A 511 5.86 16.94 -14.66
N VAL A 512 4.80 17.17 -13.88
CA VAL A 512 4.00 18.40 -13.97
C VAL A 512 4.17 19.29 -12.74
N ALA A 513 4.20 18.75 -11.52
CA ALA A 513 4.18 19.58 -10.32
C ALA A 513 5.50 20.31 -10.08
N SER A 514 5.41 21.60 -9.80
CA SER A 514 6.50 22.47 -9.33
C SER A 514 6.50 22.66 -7.82
N ARG A 515 5.35 22.43 -7.18
CA ARG A 515 5.15 22.51 -5.73
C ARG A 515 4.09 21.52 -5.28
N ILE A 516 4.30 20.90 -4.12
CA ILE A 516 3.37 19.95 -3.50
C ILE A 516 2.83 20.51 -2.20
N ILE A 517 1.52 20.45 -2.04
CA ILE A 517 0.80 20.77 -0.79
C ILE A 517 0.29 19.46 -0.20
N GLU A 518 0.88 19.04 0.91
CA GLU A 518 0.44 17.87 1.66
C GLU A 518 -0.61 18.28 2.68
N VAL A 519 -1.79 17.65 2.59
CA VAL A 519 -2.89 17.84 3.52
C VAL A 519 -2.93 16.66 4.48
N LYS A 520 -2.72 16.94 5.76
CA LYS A 520 -2.91 16.02 6.89
C LYS A 520 -4.05 16.50 7.77
N HIS A 521 -4.44 15.68 8.75
CA HIS A 521 -5.47 16.05 9.69
C HIS A 521 -5.02 17.32 10.45
N ASN A 522 -5.71 18.44 10.19
CA ASN A 522 -5.44 19.79 10.74
C ASN A 522 -4.06 20.42 10.38
N GLU A 523 -3.32 19.87 9.44
CA GLU A 523 -2.04 20.42 8.99
C GLU A 523 -1.98 20.50 7.47
N VAL A 524 -1.45 21.62 6.97
CA VAL A 524 -1.21 21.84 5.55
C VAL A 524 0.26 22.23 5.37
N ASN A 525 1.04 21.34 4.76
CA ASN A 525 2.48 21.55 4.57
C ASN A 525 2.77 21.78 3.08
N SER A 526 3.64 22.74 2.78
CA SER A 526 4.05 23.04 1.41
C SER A 526 5.51 22.65 1.18
N TYR A 527 5.77 21.93 0.08
CA TYR A 527 7.09 21.47 -0.34
C TYR A 527 7.37 21.98 -1.75
N GLU A 528 8.49 22.64 -1.94
CA GLU A 528 8.95 23.05 -3.25
C GLU A 528 9.52 21.86 -4.03
N GLY A 529 9.23 21.79 -5.31
CA GLY A 529 9.69 20.72 -6.20
C GLY A 529 8.60 19.71 -6.56
N ASN A 530 9.03 18.63 -7.20
CA ASN A 530 8.17 17.53 -7.66
C ASN A 530 7.96 16.46 -6.57
N PHE A 531 7.33 15.34 -6.95
CA PHE A 531 7.04 14.25 -6.00
C PHE A 531 8.30 13.59 -5.44
N ASP A 532 9.38 13.47 -6.23
CA ASP A 532 10.63 12.87 -5.74
C ASP A 532 11.27 13.75 -4.66
N ALA A 533 11.32 15.07 -4.87
CA ALA A 533 11.80 16.02 -3.85
C ALA A 533 10.94 15.98 -2.56
N TYR A 534 9.61 15.90 -2.69
CA TYR A 534 8.71 15.70 -1.57
C TYR A 534 9.02 14.39 -0.81
N SER A 535 9.15 13.28 -1.55
CA SER A 535 9.41 11.96 -0.98
C SER A 535 10.73 11.92 -0.22
N GLU A 536 11.79 12.54 -0.76
CA GLU A 536 13.08 12.68 -0.08
C GLU A 536 12.96 13.49 1.21
N ALA A 537 12.26 14.62 1.18
CA ALA A 537 12.04 15.47 2.36
C ALA A 537 11.27 14.74 3.47
N VAL A 538 10.21 14.02 3.11
CA VAL A 538 9.41 13.23 4.07
C VAL A 538 10.21 12.08 4.64
N ASN A 539 10.97 11.35 3.81
CA ASN A 539 11.81 10.25 4.27
C ASN A 539 12.93 10.73 5.21
N ALA A 540 13.57 11.86 4.90
CA ALA A 540 14.55 12.48 5.79
C ALA A 540 13.93 12.87 7.15
N ALA A 541 12.73 13.47 7.13
CA ALA A 541 12.01 13.82 8.35
C ALA A 541 11.59 12.58 9.18
N ARG A 542 11.17 11.49 8.52
CA ARG A 542 10.87 10.21 9.19
C ARG A 542 12.11 9.59 9.83
N GLN A 543 13.25 9.61 9.14
CA GLN A 543 14.51 9.09 9.68
C GLN A 543 14.98 9.88 10.90
N LEU A 544 14.89 11.21 10.87
CA LEU A 544 15.21 12.07 12.01
C LEU A 544 14.31 11.79 13.22
N LYS A 545 12.99 11.63 12.98
CA LYS A 545 12.04 11.25 14.06
C LYS A 545 12.37 9.88 14.64
N ALA A 546 12.61 8.88 13.80
CA ALA A 546 12.96 7.54 14.26
C ALA A 546 14.29 7.52 15.06
N GLN A 547 15.29 8.33 14.66
CA GLN A 547 16.53 8.49 15.40
C GLN A 547 16.28 9.14 16.77
N SER A 548 15.49 10.21 16.82
CA SER A 548 15.17 10.90 18.08
C SER A 548 14.36 10.00 19.03
N GLU A 549 13.41 9.23 18.54
CA GLU A 549 12.65 8.26 19.34
C GLU A 549 13.53 7.12 19.86
N ALA A 550 14.46 6.64 19.03
CA ALA A 550 15.43 5.62 19.45
C ALA A 550 16.41 6.15 20.51
N GLU A 551 16.83 7.42 20.41
CA GLU A 551 17.66 8.07 21.43
C GLU A 551 16.91 8.27 22.75
N ILE A 552 15.65 8.71 22.70
CA ILE A 552 14.78 8.86 23.88
C ILE A 552 14.62 7.50 24.57
N LYS A 553 14.32 6.45 23.79
CA LYS A 553 14.13 5.10 24.33
C LYS A 553 15.40 4.54 24.98
N ARG A 554 16.56 4.75 24.35
CA ARG A 554 17.87 4.40 24.94
C ARG A 554 18.13 5.16 26.24
N ALA A 555 17.81 6.46 26.28
CA ALA A 555 17.97 7.26 27.48
C ALA A 555 17.04 6.82 28.62
N GLU A 556 15.81 6.41 28.31
CA GLU A 556 14.87 5.83 29.28
C GLU A 556 15.33 4.45 29.79
N GLU A 557 15.80 3.59 28.90
CA GLU A 557 16.37 2.28 29.28
C GLU A 557 17.62 2.43 30.14
N GLU A 558 18.48 3.41 29.84
CA GLU A 558 19.67 3.70 30.65
C GLU A 558 19.31 4.26 32.02
N LYS A 559 18.29 5.12 32.12
CA LYS A 559 17.74 5.59 33.41
C LYS A 559 17.19 4.44 34.24
N ALA A 560 16.34 3.59 33.63
CA ALA A 560 15.76 2.43 34.29
C ALA A 560 16.84 1.42 34.75
N TYR A 561 17.88 1.23 33.94
CA TYR A 561 19.04 0.41 34.34
C TYR A 561 19.79 0.99 35.53
N LYS A 562 20.09 2.32 35.56
CA LYS A 562 20.74 3.01 36.68
C LYS A 562 19.90 2.96 37.96
N GLU A 563 18.59 3.15 37.88
CA GLU A 563 17.66 3.04 39.00
C GLU A 563 17.62 1.61 39.58
N ASN A 564 17.50 0.59 38.70
CA ASN A 564 17.54 -0.81 39.15
C ASN A 564 18.85 -1.20 39.79
N LYS A 565 19.98 -0.71 39.26
CA LYS A 565 21.30 -0.91 39.85
C LYS A 565 21.43 -0.23 41.21
N ALA A 566 20.90 1.00 41.35
CA ALA A 566 20.87 1.71 42.63
C ALA A 566 20.00 1.01 43.68
N LYS A 567 18.84 0.49 43.28
CA LYS A 567 17.97 -0.33 44.15
C LYS A 567 18.67 -1.63 44.60
N GLN A 568 19.39 -2.31 43.71
CA GLN A 568 20.17 -3.49 44.04
C GLN A 568 21.34 -3.20 45.01
N TYR A 569 22.03 -2.06 44.87
CA TYR A 569 23.10 -1.67 45.78
C TYR A 569 22.56 -1.35 47.18
N ARG A 570 21.45 -0.57 47.28
CA ARG A 570 20.80 -0.27 48.58
C ARG A 570 20.32 -1.56 49.27
N SER A 571 19.73 -2.49 48.55
CA SER A 571 19.32 -3.80 49.09
C SER A 571 20.48 -4.66 49.54
N LYS A 572 21.65 -4.54 48.92
CA LYS A 572 22.87 -5.29 49.29
C LYS A 572 23.55 -4.72 50.54
N GLU A 573 23.61 -3.37 50.68
CA GLU A 573 24.07 -2.69 51.87
C GLU A 573 23.16 -2.97 53.08
N GLN A 574 21.87 -2.94 52.90
CA GLN A 574 20.90 -3.24 53.96
C GLN A 574 21.03 -4.69 54.43
N ARG A 575 21.17 -5.66 53.51
CA ARG A 575 21.44 -7.07 53.88
C ARG A 575 22.76 -7.28 54.59
N ALA A 576 23.82 -6.52 54.24
CA ALA A 576 25.10 -6.58 54.90
C ALA A 576 25.03 -6.00 56.33
N ALA A 577 24.32 -4.89 56.52
CA ALA A 577 24.08 -4.29 57.83
C ALA A 577 23.25 -5.20 58.74
N ASP A 578 22.17 -5.83 58.19
CA ASP A 578 21.34 -6.79 58.93
C ASP A 578 22.13 -8.05 59.31
N ALA A 579 23.06 -8.50 58.44
CA ALA A 579 23.94 -9.64 58.75
C ALA A 579 24.94 -9.30 59.89
N GLN A 580 25.48 -8.10 59.90
CA GLN A 580 26.36 -7.64 61.01
C GLN A 580 25.60 -7.58 62.34
N LYS A 581 24.39 -7.03 62.35
CA LYS A 581 23.57 -6.99 63.55
C LYS A 581 23.24 -8.38 64.07
N ARG A 582 22.87 -9.32 63.18
CA ARG A 582 22.61 -10.73 63.58
C ARG A 582 23.83 -11.42 64.16
N ASN A 583 25.03 -11.15 63.63
CA ASN A 583 26.27 -11.71 64.22
C ASN A 583 26.53 -11.12 65.59
N ARG A 584 26.33 -9.81 65.81
CA ARG A 584 26.53 -9.17 67.12
C ARG A 584 25.52 -9.68 68.16
N ILE A 585 24.27 -9.91 67.79
CA ILE A 585 23.27 -10.53 68.65
C ILE A 585 23.75 -11.92 69.11
N ARG A 586 24.27 -12.77 68.23
CA ARG A 586 24.79 -14.10 68.61
C ARG A 586 25.99 -14.03 69.52
N GLU A 587 26.87 -13.04 69.35
CA GLU A 587 27.99 -12.82 70.25
C GLU A 587 27.50 -12.40 71.63
N LEU A 588 26.53 -11.49 71.70
CA LEU A 588 25.91 -11.05 72.95
C LEU A 588 25.16 -12.20 73.66
N GLU A 589 24.42 -13.02 72.96
CA GLU A 589 23.77 -14.20 73.53
C GLU A 589 24.78 -15.12 74.22
N LYS A 590 25.92 -15.34 73.57
CA LYS A 590 26.98 -16.16 74.18
C LYS A 590 27.63 -15.45 75.37
N GLU A 591 27.88 -14.16 75.27
CA GLU A 591 28.46 -13.38 76.39
C GLU A 591 27.50 -13.27 77.58
N ILE A 592 26.16 -13.23 77.35
CA ILE A 592 25.14 -13.29 78.39
C ILE A 592 25.18 -14.65 79.09
N GLU A 593 25.19 -15.74 78.31
CA GLU A 593 25.24 -17.11 78.84
C GLU A 593 26.49 -17.32 79.67
N ASP A 594 27.69 -16.90 79.18
CA ASP A 594 28.93 -16.99 79.92
C ASP A 594 28.93 -16.14 81.25
N THR A 595 28.25 -14.98 81.23
CA THR A 595 28.14 -14.12 82.40
C THR A 595 27.12 -14.67 83.40
N GLU A 596 26.04 -15.28 82.97
CA GLU A 596 25.04 -16.00 83.82
C GLU A 596 25.72 -17.16 84.55
N VAL A 597 26.52 -17.94 83.82
CA VAL A 597 27.33 -19.04 84.46
C VAL A 597 28.26 -18.49 85.50
N LEU A 598 28.97 -17.40 85.24
CA LEU A 598 29.86 -16.75 86.20
C LEU A 598 29.10 -16.25 87.45
N ILE A 599 27.90 -15.65 87.28
CA ILE A 599 27.07 -15.21 88.39
C ILE A 599 26.66 -16.41 89.22
N PHE A 600 26.26 -17.53 88.61
CA PHE A 600 25.86 -18.76 89.30
C PHE A 600 27.04 -19.35 90.08
N GLU A 601 28.28 -19.34 89.52
CA GLU A 601 29.51 -19.80 90.24
C GLU A 601 29.83 -18.91 91.44
N LEU A 602 29.68 -17.57 91.27
CA LEU A 602 29.94 -16.61 92.34
C LEU A 602 28.86 -16.71 93.45
N GLU A 603 27.58 -16.91 93.13
CA GLU A 603 26.51 -17.14 94.12
C GLU A 603 26.72 -18.43 94.89
N ASN A 604 27.17 -19.50 94.22
CA ASN A 604 27.53 -20.72 94.88
C ASN A 604 28.72 -20.57 95.81
N ALA A 605 29.78 -19.84 95.34
CA ALA A 605 30.99 -19.55 96.14
C ALA A 605 30.68 -18.70 97.39
N ILE A 606 29.74 -17.75 97.30
CA ILE A 606 29.26 -16.95 98.45
C ILE A 606 28.51 -17.84 99.49
N SER A 607 27.87 -18.91 99.03
CA SER A 607 27.11 -19.83 99.84
C SER A 607 27.97 -20.91 100.53
N ASP A 608 29.27 -20.96 100.20
CA ASP A 608 30.18 -21.93 100.83
C ASP A 608 30.52 -21.53 102.31
N PRO A 609 30.39 -22.41 103.28
CA PRO A 609 30.64 -22.12 104.68
C PRO A 609 32.06 -21.64 105.02
N GLU A 610 33.07 -21.99 104.21
CA GLU A 610 34.45 -21.54 104.40
C GLU A 610 34.61 -20.09 103.98
N ILE A 611 33.96 -19.61 102.94
CA ILE A 611 34.01 -18.26 102.46
C ILE A 611 33.09 -17.35 103.27
N ALA A 612 31.93 -17.84 103.68
CA ALA A 612 30.94 -17.11 104.48
C ALA A 612 31.46 -16.75 105.92
N SER A 613 32.50 -17.42 106.45
CA SER A 613 33.12 -17.12 107.71
C SER A 613 34.23 -16.07 107.64
N ASP A 614 34.76 -15.74 106.48
CA ASP A 614 35.81 -14.79 106.26
C ASP A 614 35.23 -13.50 105.61
N TYR A 615 35.05 -12.46 106.43
CA TYR A 615 34.40 -11.19 106.01
C TYR A 615 35.14 -10.51 104.86
N SER A 616 36.47 -10.65 104.74
CA SER A 616 37.26 -10.04 103.65
C SER A 616 36.97 -10.72 102.29
N LYS A 617 36.95 -12.07 102.24
CA LYS A 617 36.71 -12.86 101.04
C LYS A 617 35.30 -12.78 100.61
N MET A 618 34.34 -12.73 101.55
CA MET A 618 32.90 -12.54 101.26
C MET A 618 32.61 -11.19 100.63
N SER A 619 33.19 -10.09 101.16
CA SER A 619 33.07 -8.74 100.63
C SER A 619 33.66 -8.62 99.22
N GLU A 620 34.74 -9.30 98.86
CA GLU A 620 35.35 -9.30 97.54
C GLU A 620 34.47 -10.09 96.54
N LYS A 621 33.94 -11.26 96.96
CA LYS A 621 33.06 -12.04 96.10
C LYS A 621 31.65 -11.39 95.89
N CYS A 622 31.13 -10.68 96.88
CA CYS A 622 29.94 -9.88 96.72
C CYS A 622 30.15 -8.73 95.74
N LYS A 623 31.29 -8.10 95.72
CA LYS A 623 31.62 -7.05 94.78
C LYS A 623 31.77 -7.56 93.34
N GLU A 624 32.49 -8.72 93.19
CA GLU A 624 32.54 -9.40 91.88
C GLU A 624 31.17 -9.80 91.36
N LEU A 625 30.24 -10.26 92.22
CA LEU A 625 28.89 -10.59 91.87
C LEU A 625 28.11 -9.36 91.41
N GLU A 626 28.24 -8.23 92.10
CA GLU A 626 27.56 -6.97 91.74
C GLU A 626 28.11 -6.42 90.43
N GLU A 627 29.39 -6.50 90.14
CA GLU A 627 29.98 -6.15 88.86
C GLU A 627 29.54 -7.06 87.75
N ALA A 628 29.43 -8.37 87.97
CA ALA A 628 28.95 -9.35 87.02
C ALA A 628 27.47 -9.12 86.69
N LYS A 629 26.58 -8.82 87.66
CA LYS A 629 25.16 -8.50 87.47
C LYS A 629 25.03 -7.21 86.69
N THR A 630 25.78 -6.19 86.97
CA THR A 630 25.78 -4.91 86.21
C THR A 630 26.23 -5.11 84.79
N ALA A 631 27.23 -5.98 84.53
CA ALA A 631 27.65 -6.33 83.15
C ALA A 631 26.61 -7.14 82.40
N LEU A 632 25.86 -8.02 83.09
CA LEU A 632 24.73 -8.77 82.49
C LEU A 632 23.64 -7.82 82.04
N ASP A 633 23.21 -6.91 82.91
CA ASP A 633 22.14 -5.95 82.59
C ASP A 633 22.54 -5.10 81.37
N GLN A 634 23.79 -4.62 81.29
CA GLN A 634 24.24 -3.84 80.14
C GLN A 634 24.25 -4.67 78.84
N LYS A 635 24.62 -5.95 78.89
CA LYS A 635 24.61 -6.82 77.72
C LYS A 635 23.18 -7.18 77.29
N MET A 636 22.28 -7.37 78.24
CA MET A 636 20.85 -7.61 77.97
C MET A 636 20.18 -6.39 77.34
N ASP A 637 20.52 -5.18 77.80
CA ASP A 637 20.04 -3.95 77.17
C ASP A 637 20.55 -3.80 75.74
N GLU A 638 21.85 -4.03 75.48
CA GLU A 638 22.41 -4.00 74.11
C GLU A 638 21.76 -5.06 73.20
N TRP A 639 21.53 -6.25 73.73
CA TRP A 639 20.83 -7.33 73.01
C TRP A 639 19.40 -6.95 72.67
N ALA A 640 18.65 -6.38 73.61
CA ALA A 640 17.28 -5.94 73.41
C ALA A 640 17.17 -4.83 72.34
N GLU A 641 18.05 -3.81 72.41
CA GLU A 641 18.10 -2.75 71.40
C GLU A 641 18.40 -3.27 70.01
N LEU A 642 19.34 -4.18 69.81
CA LEU A 642 19.68 -4.76 68.53
C LEU A 642 18.64 -5.73 68.01
N SER A 643 17.95 -6.44 68.89
CA SER A 643 16.87 -7.35 68.57
C SER A 643 15.62 -6.60 68.07
N ASP A 644 15.26 -5.48 68.70
CA ASP A 644 14.19 -4.60 68.30
C ASP A 644 14.43 -3.91 66.96
N GLN A 645 15.71 -3.64 66.63
CA GLN A 645 16.07 -3.06 65.32
C GLN A 645 16.01 -4.09 64.17
N LEU A 646 15.87 -5.37 64.44
CA LEU A 646 15.82 -6.46 63.46
C LEU A 646 14.41 -7.09 63.32
N SER A 647 13.52 -6.82 64.28
CA SER A 647 12.09 -7.16 64.20
C SER A 647 11.32 -6.14 63.37
#